data_1c8d892a0e248629c41c0142a34ec75e
#
_entry.id   1c8d892a0e248629c41c0142a34ec75e
#
_cell.length_a   1.000
_cell.length_b   1.000
_cell.length_c   1.000
_cell.angle_alpha   90.00
_cell.angle_beta   90.00
_cell.angle_gamma   90.00
#
_symmetry.space_group_name_H-M   'P 1'
#
loop_
_entity.id
_entity.type
_entity.pdbx_description
1 polymer ?
#
loop_
_entity_poly.entity_id
_entity_poly.type
_entity_poly.pdbx_seq_one_letter_code
_entity_poly.pdbx_strand_id
1 'polypeptide(L)'
;MNKQQLAARIWESANRMRSKIEANEYKDYILGFIFYKFLSETLVARLHEDDWTDEDLPALVEDDVETVEDVRQLCGYFISYDNLFSTWIASGSDFTIADVREALSAFERNINPAHRRVFAGIFETLQTGLSKLGTDERSRSKAARDLIYLIKDIPMDSREGYDTLGYIYEYLIDKFASNAGKKAGEFYTPSEVSQLMSEIIAWHLQGRDEIEIYDPTSGSGSLLIHIGQSVARRNGNPNGIKYYAQELKENTYNLTRMNLVMRGILPSNIFARNGDTLKADWPWFDSDETRDETYTPLFVDAVVSNPPYSLSWEPPAPGEDVRFEYGIAPKSKADYAFLLHDLYHLRDDGMMCIVLPHGVLFRGGEEGAIRKNLVEHHHIQAIIGLPANIFFGTGIPTIVMVLRKHRDDDHVLIVDASKGFAKDGKNNRLRACDIRRIVDAVTGSKTVDKFSRLVSIDEIRANDYNLNIPRYVDSSEPAEQWDIYATMFGGVPAQEIDALHRYWDVFPSLKSQLFAMKDGHIARVNGGSVKDTVYGNAEVQQYVEQYKQRFADYRAFLNGELIDGYADVDIASKPEQLADDLFRRLHDVPLVDAYAAYQVFVDGWKTISDDLETLHNEGFDAVRKVDANMTVKKKGGKDVEVQDGWRGHILPFKLVQERLMTADLAEIDAQERRLNEIRQELNDLLENVDEDDKSSDAINEDGDAFVPAEVKKAAKSIGKHPDTEFDRTIVAANRLIDEEKTVKKTIKELNAALEDKTATVIEHLTDEQTAELLSAKWVEPLQSKLETLPTAVLDELVAKVTALDEKYATTYADVCGQIHDAERELGSMLDQLTGDEFDMAGIAELKALLGGE
;
A
#
# COMPACT_ATOMS: atom_id res chain seq x y z
N MET A 1 -19.78 3.88 -6.79
CA MET A 1 -18.35 4.39 -6.94
C MET A 1 -17.63 3.85 -5.73
N ASN A 2 -16.50 3.14 -5.92
CA ASN A 2 -15.80 2.60 -4.75
C ASN A 2 -15.08 3.71 -3.96
N LYS A 3 -14.75 3.43 -2.68
CA LYS A 3 -14.10 4.37 -1.75
C LYS A 3 -12.80 5.01 -2.31
N GLN A 4 -12.02 4.26 -3.09
CA GLN A 4 -10.78 4.75 -3.70
C GLN A 4 -11.05 5.78 -4.81
N GLN A 5 -12.02 5.51 -5.67
CA GLN A 5 -12.42 6.42 -6.75
C GLN A 5 -13.00 7.72 -6.19
N LEU A 6 -13.80 7.62 -5.12
CA LEU A 6 -14.37 8.78 -4.46
C LEU A 6 -13.28 9.64 -3.81
N ALA A 7 -12.36 9.03 -3.07
CA ALA A 7 -11.23 9.72 -2.47
C ALA A 7 -10.33 10.40 -3.51
N ALA A 8 -10.04 9.72 -4.63
CA ALA A 8 -9.26 10.28 -5.75
C ALA A 8 -9.98 11.48 -6.40
N ARG A 9 -11.30 11.40 -6.59
CA ARG A 9 -12.13 12.50 -7.14
C ARG A 9 -12.13 13.73 -6.23
N ILE A 10 -12.27 13.52 -4.91
CA ILE A 10 -12.18 14.59 -3.91
C ILE A 10 -10.80 15.23 -3.96
N TRP A 11 -9.74 14.43 -4.02
CA TRP A 11 -8.37 14.92 -4.12
C TRP A 11 -8.09 15.71 -5.40
N GLU A 12 -8.56 15.22 -6.55
CA GLU A 12 -8.41 15.92 -7.83
C GLU A 12 -9.13 17.27 -7.81
N SER A 13 -10.35 17.32 -7.27
CA SER A 13 -11.11 18.55 -7.13
C SER A 13 -10.46 19.50 -6.12
N ALA A 14 -9.91 18.98 -5.02
CA ALA A 14 -9.09 19.73 -4.08
C ALA A 14 -7.87 20.38 -4.77
N ASN A 15 -7.21 19.66 -5.67
CA ASN A 15 -6.08 20.18 -6.44
C ASN A 15 -6.46 21.29 -7.43
N ARG A 16 -7.66 21.23 -8.02
CA ARG A 16 -8.15 22.29 -8.93
C ARG A 16 -8.36 23.62 -8.19
N MET A 17 -8.71 23.57 -6.92
CA MET A 17 -8.91 24.78 -6.09
C MET A 17 -7.61 25.35 -5.49
N ARG A 18 -6.50 24.62 -5.53
CA ARG A 18 -5.16 25.04 -5.03
C ARG A 18 -4.63 26.35 -5.61
N SER A 19 -5.11 26.80 -6.76
CA SER A 19 -4.62 28.01 -7.38
C SER A 19 -4.87 29.30 -6.57
N LYS A 20 -5.63 29.20 -5.45
CA LYS A 20 -6.09 30.37 -4.67
C LYS A 20 -5.72 30.32 -3.18
N ILE A 21 -5.34 29.15 -2.63
CA ILE A 21 -5.11 28.94 -1.18
C ILE A 21 -3.88 28.04 -1.02
N GLU A 22 -3.04 28.27 0.01
CA GLU A 22 -1.90 27.39 0.29
C GLU A 22 -2.38 25.97 0.64
N ALA A 23 -1.65 24.96 0.12
CA ALA A 23 -2.05 23.56 0.23
C ALA A 23 -2.27 23.08 1.68
N ASN A 24 -1.49 23.60 2.62
CA ASN A 24 -1.59 23.26 4.05
C ASN A 24 -2.84 23.82 4.72
N GLU A 25 -3.33 24.97 4.28
CA GLU A 25 -4.55 25.60 4.83
C GLU A 25 -5.81 24.96 4.24
N TYR A 26 -5.76 24.55 2.98
CA TYR A 26 -6.89 23.97 2.27
C TYR A 26 -7.36 22.64 2.86
N LYS A 27 -6.45 21.84 3.40
CA LYS A 27 -6.76 20.59 4.10
C LYS A 27 -7.73 20.83 5.29
N ASP A 28 -7.45 21.86 6.09
CA ASP A 28 -8.20 22.15 7.32
C ASP A 28 -9.64 22.53 6.99
N TYR A 29 -9.88 23.18 5.84
CA TYR A 29 -11.24 23.52 5.37
C TYR A 29 -12.00 22.26 4.92
N ILE A 30 -11.42 21.44 4.06
CA ILE A 30 -12.08 20.20 3.57
C ILE A 30 -12.41 19.30 4.76
N LEU A 31 -11.43 19.05 5.62
CA LEU A 31 -11.61 18.16 6.77
C LEU A 31 -12.63 18.72 7.76
N GLY A 32 -12.65 20.05 7.99
CA GLY A 32 -13.63 20.71 8.83
C GLY A 32 -15.05 20.62 8.26
N PHE A 33 -15.25 20.80 6.95
CA PHE A 33 -16.56 20.64 6.33
C PHE A 33 -17.03 19.18 6.28
N ILE A 34 -16.12 18.21 6.04
CA ILE A 34 -16.45 16.78 6.12
C ILE A 34 -16.92 16.44 7.54
N PHE A 35 -16.21 16.94 8.55
CA PHE A 35 -16.59 16.69 9.94
C PHE A 35 -17.93 17.35 10.30
N TYR A 36 -18.20 18.56 9.83
CA TYR A 36 -19.51 19.20 10.04
C TYR A 36 -20.65 18.43 9.38
N LYS A 37 -20.43 17.97 8.14
CA LYS A 37 -21.39 17.10 7.45
C LYS A 37 -21.64 15.82 8.24
N PHE A 38 -20.57 15.16 8.72
CA PHE A 38 -20.68 13.97 9.55
C PHE A 38 -21.53 14.21 10.80
N LEU A 39 -21.28 15.28 11.54
CA LEU A 39 -22.07 15.59 12.74
C LEU A 39 -23.54 15.89 12.40
N SER A 40 -23.81 16.63 11.32
CA SER A 40 -25.15 16.94 10.84
C SER A 40 -25.94 15.69 10.45
N GLU A 41 -25.34 14.77 9.68
CA GLU A 41 -26.01 13.55 9.24
C GLU A 41 -26.13 12.51 10.38
N THR A 42 -25.15 12.45 11.30
CA THR A 42 -25.23 11.62 12.51
C THR A 42 -26.38 12.08 13.41
N LEU A 43 -26.59 13.38 13.56
CA LEU A 43 -27.72 13.91 14.34
C LEU A 43 -29.04 13.48 13.71
N VAL A 44 -29.22 13.66 12.41
CA VAL A 44 -30.45 13.26 11.70
C VAL A 44 -30.65 11.72 11.81
N ALA A 45 -29.62 10.93 11.62
CA ALA A 45 -29.71 9.46 11.74
C ALA A 45 -30.17 9.02 13.14
N ARG A 46 -29.62 9.64 14.20
CA ARG A 46 -30.03 9.33 15.59
C ARG A 46 -31.45 9.78 15.90
N LEU A 47 -31.91 10.91 15.34
CA LEU A 47 -33.30 11.33 15.47
C LEU A 47 -34.24 10.36 14.77
N HIS A 48 -33.86 9.81 13.59
CA HIS A 48 -34.67 8.79 12.93
C HIS A 48 -34.71 7.48 13.74
N GLU A 49 -33.63 7.14 14.46
CA GLU A 49 -33.64 6.01 15.42
C GLU A 49 -34.58 6.26 16.62
N ASP A 50 -34.85 7.52 16.95
CA ASP A 50 -35.74 7.99 18.01
C ASP A 50 -37.13 8.40 17.47
N ASP A 51 -37.61 7.72 16.43
CA ASP A 51 -38.91 7.83 15.78
C ASP A 51 -39.22 9.18 15.09
N TRP A 52 -38.22 10.08 14.90
CA TRP A 52 -38.40 11.28 14.11
C TRP A 52 -38.45 10.97 12.61
N THR A 53 -39.16 11.79 11.84
CA THR A 53 -39.21 11.70 10.37
C THR A 53 -38.62 12.97 9.74
N ASP A 54 -38.37 12.95 8.43
CA ASP A 54 -37.92 14.15 7.70
C ASP A 54 -38.90 15.34 7.81
N GLU A 55 -40.20 15.06 8.03
CA GLU A 55 -41.22 16.07 8.23
C GLU A 55 -41.12 16.78 9.61
N ASP A 56 -40.51 16.15 10.59
CA ASP A 56 -40.32 16.68 11.94
C ASP A 56 -39.05 17.52 12.07
N LEU A 57 -38.02 17.33 11.19
CA LEU A 57 -36.76 18.05 11.26
C LEU A 57 -36.88 19.60 11.29
N PRO A 58 -37.85 20.25 10.62
CA PRO A 58 -38.03 21.69 10.73
C PRO A 58 -38.36 22.20 12.17
N ALA A 59 -38.70 21.29 13.08
CA ALA A 59 -38.90 21.65 14.50
C ALA A 59 -37.56 21.83 15.26
N LEU A 60 -36.42 21.50 14.67
CA LEU A 60 -35.11 21.74 15.26
C LEU A 60 -34.78 23.23 15.28
N VAL A 61 -35.27 23.95 16.25
CA VAL A 61 -35.04 25.40 16.42
C VAL A 61 -34.37 25.68 17.77
N GLU A 62 -33.45 26.65 17.83
CA GLU A 62 -32.72 27.00 19.08
C GLU A 62 -33.64 27.57 20.17
N ASP A 63 -34.80 28.16 19.82
CA ASP A 63 -35.75 28.74 20.78
C ASP A 63 -36.57 27.66 21.53
N ASP A 64 -36.62 26.44 21.05
CA ASP A 64 -37.23 25.29 21.71
C ASP A 64 -36.24 24.61 22.66
N VAL A 65 -36.22 25.08 23.92
CA VAL A 65 -35.26 24.62 24.92
C VAL A 65 -35.43 23.15 25.27
N GLU A 66 -36.62 22.56 25.18
CA GLU A 66 -36.90 21.17 25.47
C GLU A 66 -36.30 20.28 24.39
N THR A 67 -36.59 20.56 23.13
CA THR A 67 -35.99 19.86 21.98
C THR A 67 -34.45 19.99 21.94
N VAL A 68 -33.93 21.20 22.22
CA VAL A 68 -32.46 21.40 22.29
C VAL A 68 -31.81 20.53 23.35
N GLU A 69 -32.40 20.40 24.55
CA GLU A 69 -31.81 19.59 25.62
C GLU A 69 -31.90 18.10 25.33
N ASP A 70 -33.02 17.61 24.77
CA ASP A 70 -33.21 16.23 24.40
C ASP A 70 -32.17 15.80 23.33
N VAL A 71 -32.03 16.60 22.27
CA VAL A 71 -31.03 16.34 21.21
C VAL A 71 -29.60 16.42 21.74
N ARG A 72 -29.30 17.35 22.66
CA ARG A 72 -27.97 17.44 23.31
C ARG A 72 -27.66 16.22 24.19
N GLN A 73 -28.67 15.65 24.83
CA GLN A 73 -28.48 14.39 25.59
C GLN A 73 -28.27 13.21 24.65
N LEU A 74 -28.98 13.17 23.53
CA LEU A 74 -28.90 12.11 22.54
C LEU A 74 -27.56 12.12 21.78
N CYS A 75 -27.15 13.31 21.28
CA CYS A 75 -26.02 13.46 20.35
C CYS A 75 -24.74 14.04 21.01
N GLY A 76 -24.88 14.73 22.16
CA GLY A 76 -23.80 15.50 22.77
C GLY A 76 -23.66 16.93 22.24
N TYR A 77 -24.48 17.34 21.28
CA TYR A 77 -24.54 18.65 20.65
C TYR A 77 -25.89 18.82 19.97
N PHE A 78 -26.22 20.07 19.57
CA PHE A 78 -27.43 20.40 18.80
C PHE A 78 -27.08 21.20 17.55
N ILE A 79 -27.76 20.90 16.43
CA ILE A 79 -27.71 21.63 15.16
C ILE A 79 -29.15 21.93 14.76
N SER A 80 -29.47 23.20 14.57
CA SER A 80 -30.82 23.63 14.12
C SER A 80 -31.05 23.24 12.65
N TYR A 81 -32.32 23.15 12.24
CA TYR A 81 -32.72 22.78 10.88
C TYR A 81 -32.04 23.63 9.81
N ASP A 82 -32.01 24.95 9.99
CA ASP A 82 -31.38 25.87 9.03
C ASP A 82 -29.88 25.65 8.90
N ASN A 83 -29.25 25.06 9.91
CA ASN A 83 -27.84 24.77 9.98
C ASN A 83 -27.49 23.34 9.58
N LEU A 84 -28.47 22.47 9.25
CA LEU A 84 -28.20 21.12 8.75
C LEU A 84 -27.47 21.19 7.40
N PHE A 85 -26.54 20.27 7.18
CA PHE A 85 -25.81 20.19 5.93
C PHE A 85 -26.73 19.95 4.72
N SER A 86 -27.78 19.15 4.88
CA SER A 86 -28.85 18.93 3.89
C SER A 86 -29.57 20.22 3.52
N THR A 87 -29.88 21.07 4.50
CA THR A 87 -30.51 22.40 4.29
C THR A 87 -29.57 23.33 3.52
N TRP A 88 -28.27 23.31 3.81
CA TRP A 88 -27.30 24.08 3.04
C TRP A 88 -27.23 23.65 1.55
N ILE A 89 -27.30 22.37 1.28
CA ILE A 89 -27.36 21.85 -0.11
C ILE A 89 -28.66 22.27 -0.79
N ALA A 90 -29.80 22.21 -0.09
CA ALA A 90 -31.11 22.60 -0.60
C ALA A 90 -31.20 24.11 -0.92
N SER A 91 -30.53 24.97 -0.15
CA SER A 91 -30.46 26.41 -0.34
C SER A 91 -29.74 26.85 -1.63
N GLY A 92 -28.94 25.99 -2.21
CA GLY A 92 -28.31 26.18 -3.55
C GLY A 92 -27.56 27.52 -3.67
N SER A 93 -28.05 28.43 -4.54
CA SER A 93 -27.42 29.74 -4.77
C SER A 93 -27.55 30.71 -3.60
N ASP A 94 -28.52 30.53 -2.74
CA ASP A 94 -28.84 31.43 -1.62
C ASP A 94 -27.94 31.17 -0.41
N PHE A 95 -27.29 29.97 -0.35
CA PHE A 95 -26.29 29.64 0.67
C PHE A 95 -25.08 30.59 0.61
N THR A 96 -24.68 31.10 1.76
CA THR A 96 -23.58 32.09 1.89
C THR A 96 -22.56 31.68 2.94
N ILE A 97 -21.44 32.39 2.97
CA ILE A 97 -20.41 32.20 4.01
C ILE A 97 -20.89 32.64 5.41
N ALA A 98 -21.93 33.49 5.48
CA ALA A 98 -22.52 33.91 6.74
C ALA A 98 -23.27 32.75 7.42
N ASP A 99 -23.93 31.89 6.64
CA ASP A 99 -24.64 30.70 7.14
C ASP A 99 -23.65 29.73 7.79
N VAL A 100 -22.46 29.56 7.21
CA VAL A 100 -21.40 28.74 7.82
C VAL A 100 -20.93 29.31 9.15
N ARG A 101 -20.71 30.65 9.22
CA ARG A 101 -20.28 31.29 10.48
C ARG A 101 -21.31 31.15 11.58
N GLU A 102 -22.58 31.38 11.23
CA GLU A 102 -23.68 31.26 12.19
C GLU A 102 -23.78 29.81 12.70
N ALA A 103 -23.76 28.84 11.80
CA ALA A 103 -23.84 27.44 12.15
C ALA A 103 -22.70 26.98 13.07
N LEU A 104 -21.44 27.38 12.80
CA LEU A 104 -20.30 27.05 13.66
C LEU A 104 -20.41 27.73 15.03
N SER A 105 -20.92 28.97 15.09
CA SER A 105 -21.14 29.68 16.33
C SER A 105 -22.32 29.09 17.13
N ALA A 106 -23.41 28.73 16.48
CA ALA A 106 -24.53 28.01 17.05
C ALA A 106 -24.13 26.64 17.61
N PHE A 107 -23.33 25.89 16.88
CA PHE A 107 -22.78 24.59 17.36
C PHE A 107 -22.03 24.75 18.68
N GLU A 108 -21.09 25.72 18.76
CA GLU A 108 -20.30 25.97 19.98
C GLU A 108 -21.18 26.32 21.21
N ARG A 109 -22.26 27.09 21.02
CA ARG A 109 -23.21 27.43 22.09
C ARG A 109 -24.01 26.21 22.56
N ASN A 110 -24.25 25.27 21.67
CA ASN A 110 -25.17 24.16 21.87
C ASN A 110 -24.49 22.82 22.14
N ILE A 111 -23.20 22.82 22.58
CA ILE A 111 -22.52 21.63 23.05
C ILE A 111 -23.02 21.22 24.45
N ASN A 112 -23.30 19.93 24.62
CA ASN A 112 -23.60 19.38 25.93
C ASN A 112 -22.42 19.59 26.90
N PRO A 113 -22.61 20.14 28.10
CA PRO A 113 -21.53 20.36 29.08
C PRO A 113 -20.65 19.15 29.35
N ALA A 114 -21.24 17.94 29.39
CA ALA A 114 -20.48 16.69 29.62
C ALA A 114 -19.53 16.35 28.47
N HIS A 115 -19.78 16.85 27.25
CA HIS A 115 -19.00 16.56 26.04
C HIS A 115 -18.13 17.75 25.58
N ARG A 116 -18.08 18.85 26.35
CA ARG A 116 -17.29 20.05 26.00
C ARG A 116 -15.83 19.73 25.71
N ARG A 117 -15.21 18.82 26.46
CA ARG A 117 -13.80 18.43 26.24
C ARG A 117 -13.54 17.85 24.84
N VAL A 118 -14.56 17.27 24.21
CA VAL A 118 -14.41 16.66 22.87
C VAL A 118 -14.78 17.65 21.77
N PHE A 119 -15.83 18.45 21.96
CA PHE A 119 -16.37 19.28 20.90
C PHE A 119 -16.04 20.78 21.00
N ALA A 120 -15.74 21.33 22.19
CA ALA A 120 -15.47 22.76 22.32
C ALA A 120 -14.23 23.19 21.52
N GLY A 121 -14.38 24.30 20.77
CA GLY A 121 -13.33 24.86 19.92
C GLY A 121 -12.92 23.97 18.73
N ILE A 122 -13.62 22.85 18.45
CA ILE A 122 -13.20 21.88 17.42
C ILE A 122 -13.20 22.50 16.01
N PHE A 123 -14.07 23.49 15.77
CA PHE A 123 -14.16 24.22 14.50
C PHE A 123 -13.37 25.53 14.48
N GLU A 124 -12.57 25.86 15.48
CA GLU A 124 -11.89 27.15 15.56
C GLU A 124 -10.96 27.42 14.38
N THR A 125 -10.23 26.40 13.93
CA THR A 125 -9.37 26.47 12.73
C THR A 125 -10.19 26.75 11.47
N LEU A 126 -11.36 26.11 11.30
CA LEU A 126 -12.24 26.37 10.17
C LEU A 126 -12.82 27.77 10.26
N GLN A 127 -13.34 28.18 11.41
CA GLN A 127 -13.99 29.48 11.63
C GLN A 127 -13.06 30.66 11.37
N THR A 128 -11.83 30.62 11.90
CA THR A 128 -10.83 31.66 11.68
C THR A 128 -10.35 31.68 10.23
N GLY A 129 -10.29 30.52 9.59
CA GLY A 129 -9.85 30.34 8.21
C GLY A 129 -10.85 30.80 7.15
N LEU A 130 -12.16 30.90 7.44
CA LEU A 130 -13.18 31.26 6.45
C LEU A 130 -12.90 32.60 5.74
N SER A 131 -12.20 33.53 6.41
CA SER A 131 -11.78 34.82 5.83
C SER A 131 -10.80 34.67 4.66
N LYS A 132 -10.05 33.58 4.59
CA LYS A 132 -9.01 33.30 3.57
C LYS A 132 -9.56 32.63 2.32
N LEU A 133 -10.82 32.16 2.32
CA LEU A 133 -11.46 31.52 1.18
C LEU A 133 -11.66 32.46 -0.03
N GLY A 134 -11.54 33.77 0.16
CA GLY A 134 -11.66 34.76 -0.91
C GLY A 134 -11.48 36.19 -0.43
N THR A 135 -11.28 37.12 -1.37
CA THR A 135 -11.04 38.54 -1.08
C THR A 135 -12.28 39.32 -0.64
N ASP A 136 -13.46 38.85 -1.05
CA ASP A 136 -14.74 39.44 -0.76
C ASP A 136 -15.78 38.35 -0.37
N GLU A 137 -16.93 38.76 0.14
CA GLU A 137 -17.98 37.86 0.63
C GLU A 137 -18.54 36.95 -0.47
N ARG A 138 -18.70 37.47 -1.68
CA ARG A 138 -19.22 36.72 -2.82
C ARG A 138 -18.25 35.59 -3.24
N SER A 139 -16.93 35.88 -3.28
CA SER A 139 -15.92 34.89 -3.59
C SER A 139 -15.79 33.81 -2.50
N ARG A 140 -15.92 34.22 -1.21
CA ARG A 140 -15.93 33.29 -0.06
C ARG A 140 -17.15 32.37 -0.09
N SER A 141 -18.34 32.92 -0.34
CA SER A 141 -19.58 32.14 -0.46
C SER A 141 -19.52 31.17 -1.63
N LYS A 142 -18.92 31.58 -2.76
CA LYS A 142 -18.70 30.68 -3.89
C LYS A 142 -17.74 29.53 -3.52
N ALA A 143 -16.62 29.83 -2.88
CA ALA A 143 -15.65 28.82 -2.47
C ALA A 143 -16.25 27.83 -1.45
N ALA A 144 -17.04 28.32 -0.48
CA ALA A 144 -17.76 27.47 0.47
C ALA A 144 -18.77 26.55 -0.25
N ARG A 145 -19.56 27.08 -1.19
CA ARG A 145 -20.46 26.26 -2.02
C ARG A 145 -19.72 25.20 -2.80
N ASP A 146 -18.63 25.57 -3.47
CA ASP A 146 -17.83 24.62 -4.25
C ASP A 146 -17.32 23.47 -3.35
N LEU A 147 -16.95 23.77 -2.09
CA LEU A 147 -16.53 22.79 -1.09
C LEU A 147 -17.66 21.86 -0.64
N ILE A 148 -18.83 22.40 -0.26
CA ILE A 148 -19.96 21.55 0.20
C ILE A 148 -20.47 20.65 -0.93
N TYR A 149 -20.52 21.17 -2.18
CA TYR A 149 -20.89 20.35 -3.33
C TYR A 149 -19.86 19.26 -3.68
N LEU A 150 -18.59 19.50 -3.36
CA LEU A 150 -17.52 18.49 -3.54
C LEU A 150 -17.73 17.30 -2.61
N ILE A 151 -18.12 17.57 -1.36
CA ILE A 151 -18.21 16.55 -0.31
C ILE A 151 -19.61 15.97 -0.13
N LYS A 152 -20.63 16.52 -0.82
CA LYS A 152 -22.04 16.13 -0.62
C LYS A 152 -22.30 14.64 -0.79
N ASP A 153 -21.60 14.01 -1.75
CA ASP A 153 -21.79 12.61 -2.13
C ASP A 153 -20.95 11.63 -1.27
N ILE A 154 -20.21 12.11 -0.25
CA ILE A 154 -19.52 11.26 0.70
C ILE A 154 -20.56 10.63 1.63
N PRO A 155 -20.73 9.29 1.67
CA PRO A 155 -21.65 8.65 2.62
C PRO A 155 -21.15 8.83 4.06
N MET A 156 -22.07 9.10 5.00
CA MET A 156 -21.78 9.32 6.42
C MET A 156 -22.53 8.35 7.34
N ASP A 157 -23.36 7.47 6.79
CA ASP A 157 -24.13 6.48 7.55
C ASP A 157 -23.26 5.37 8.11
N SER A 158 -23.65 4.85 9.28
CA SER A 158 -22.83 3.99 10.12
C SER A 158 -22.62 2.58 9.60
N ARG A 159 -23.37 2.10 8.61
CA ARG A 159 -23.26 0.71 8.10
C ARG A 159 -22.24 0.57 6.98
N GLU A 160 -22.15 1.55 6.11
CA GLU A 160 -21.16 1.63 5.03
C GLU A 160 -20.17 2.80 5.24
N GLY A 161 -20.58 3.84 5.98
CA GLY A 161 -19.94 5.14 6.04
C GLY A 161 -18.65 5.18 6.86
N TYR A 162 -18.55 4.44 7.97
CA TYR A 162 -17.37 4.55 8.85
C TYR A 162 -16.09 4.12 8.16
N ASP A 163 -16.09 3.01 7.44
CA ASP A 163 -14.89 2.59 6.74
C ASP A 163 -14.61 3.48 5.53
N THR A 164 -15.63 3.89 4.78
CA THR A 164 -15.50 4.79 3.63
C THR A 164 -15.05 6.18 4.05
N LEU A 165 -15.67 6.77 5.08
CA LEU A 165 -15.32 8.08 5.60
C LEU A 165 -13.90 8.09 6.18
N GLY A 166 -13.58 7.09 6.99
CA GLY A 166 -12.27 6.93 7.56
C GLY A 166 -11.19 6.78 6.49
N TYR A 167 -11.45 5.97 5.47
CA TYR A 167 -10.53 5.80 4.34
C TYR A 167 -10.31 7.13 3.57
N ILE A 168 -11.38 7.87 3.27
CA ILE A 168 -11.27 9.16 2.57
C ILE A 168 -10.46 10.14 3.41
N TYR A 169 -10.73 10.20 4.71
CA TYR A 169 -10.07 11.11 5.63
C TYR A 169 -8.57 10.81 5.73
N GLU A 170 -8.19 9.55 5.94
CA GLU A 170 -6.79 9.11 5.94
C GLU A 170 -6.10 9.35 4.60
N TYR A 171 -6.77 9.02 3.50
CA TYR A 171 -6.26 9.28 2.16
C TYR A 171 -5.95 10.76 1.93
N LEU A 172 -6.84 11.65 2.36
CA LEU A 172 -6.61 13.09 2.24
C LEU A 172 -5.45 13.55 3.13
N ILE A 173 -5.37 13.07 4.37
CA ILE A 173 -4.26 13.37 5.27
C ILE A 173 -2.93 12.92 4.67
N ASP A 174 -2.85 11.68 4.17
CA ASP A 174 -1.66 11.14 3.52
C ASP A 174 -1.23 11.99 2.30
N LYS A 175 -2.19 12.32 1.41
CA LYS A 175 -1.93 13.17 0.24
C LYS A 175 -1.50 14.58 0.60
N PHE A 176 -2.07 15.17 1.65
CA PHE A 176 -1.63 16.47 2.14
C PHE A 176 -0.25 16.39 2.80
N ALA A 177 0.05 15.36 3.58
CA ALA A 177 1.35 15.16 4.20
C ALA A 177 2.46 14.95 3.15
N SER A 178 2.21 14.14 2.14
CA SER A 178 3.17 13.87 1.05
C SER A 178 3.49 15.11 0.21
N ASN A 179 2.56 16.06 0.12
CA ASN A 179 2.70 17.29 -0.67
C ASN A 179 3.13 18.53 0.13
N ALA A 180 3.13 18.44 1.47
CA ALA A 180 3.36 19.60 2.36
C ALA A 180 4.82 20.06 2.43
N GLY A 181 5.73 19.63 1.60
CA GLY A 181 7.11 20.08 1.54
C GLY A 181 7.83 20.12 2.90
N LYS A 182 9.12 19.90 2.93
CA LYS A 182 9.99 19.79 4.12
C LYS A 182 9.88 20.97 5.09
N LYS A 183 8.88 21.00 5.96
CA LYS A 183 9.00 21.70 7.24
C LYS A 183 9.47 20.68 8.27
N ALA A 184 10.71 20.84 8.71
CA ALA A 184 11.38 19.97 9.66
C ALA A 184 10.50 19.72 10.89
N GLY A 185 10.28 18.44 11.23
CA GLY A 185 9.79 17.99 12.54
C GLY A 185 8.35 17.47 12.61
N GLU A 186 7.56 17.52 11.53
CA GLU A 186 6.22 16.96 11.51
C GLU A 186 6.18 15.77 10.56
N PHE A 187 6.39 14.57 11.08
CA PHE A 187 6.30 13.34 10.30
C PHE A 187 4.95 12.68 10.58
N TYR A 188 4.11 12.60 9.56
CA TYR A 188 2.96 11.71 9.56
C TYR A 188 3.48 10.27 9.67
N THR A 189 2.91 9.49 10.59
CA THR A 189 3.28 8.07 10.76
C THR A 189 2.64 7.28 9.62
N PRO A 190 3.42 6.60 8.76
CA PRO A 190 2.86 5.74 7.73
C PRO A 190 1.93 4.68 8.33
N SER A 191 0.83 4.39 7.64
CA SER A 191 -0.20 3.46 8.12
C SER A 191 0.37 2.07 8.44
N GLU A 192 1.36 1.61 7.67
CA GLU A 192 2.03 0.32 7.89
C GLU A 192 2.85 0.28 9.19
N VAL A 193 3.47 1.41 9.55
CA VAL A 193 4.21 1.51 10.82
C VAL A 193 3.23 1.57 11.99
N SER A 194 2.13 2.32 11.84
CA SER A 194 1.04 2.34 12.81
C SER A 194 0.44 0.95 13.02
N GLN A 195 0.19 0.22 11.93
CA GLN A 195 -0.32 -1.14 11.98
C GLN A 195 0.66 -2.10 12.67
N LEU A 196 1.97 -2.01 12.35
CA LEU A 196 3.01 -2.82 13.01
C LEU A 196 3.00 -2.63 14.53
N MET A 197 3.02 -1.37 14.99
CA MET A 197 3.00 -1.05 16.42
C MET A 197 1.70 -1.52 17.07
N SER A 198 0.58 -1.34 16.38
CA SER A 198 -0.75 -1.72 16.86
C SER A 198 -0.92 -3.23 17.04
N GLU A 199 -0.41 -4.04 16.11
CA GLU A 199 -0.48 -5.51 16.22
C GLU A 199 0.36 -6.04 17.39
N ILE A 200 1.55 -5.46 17.63
CA ILE A 200 2.41 -5.82 18.77
C ILE A 200 1.69 -5.52 20.09
N ILE A 201 1.11 -4.32 20.22
CA ILE A 201 0.39 -3.89 21.43
C ILE A 201 -0.90 -4.68 21.61
N ALA A 202 -1.69 -4.87 20.56
CA ALA A 202 -2.94 -5.62 20.63
C ALA A 202 -2.73 -7.08 21.06
N TRP A 203 -1.62 -7.70 20.62
CA TRP A 203 -1.24 -9.02 21.09
C TRP A 203 -0.97 -9.05 22.59
N HIS A 204 -0.27 -8.03 23.13
CA HIS A 204 0.02 -7.91 24.55
C HIS A 204 -1.23 -7.66 25.40
N LEU A 205 -2.20 -6.90 24.89
CA LEU A 205 -3.44 -6.54 25.58
C LEU A 205 -4.58 -7.55 25.38
N GLN A 206 -4.31 -8.68 24.72
CA GLN A 206 -5.32 -9.69 24.44
C GLN A 206 -5.96 -10.21 25.74
N GLY A 207 -7.31 -10.31 25.73
CA GLY A 207 -8.09 -10.84 26.85
C GLY A 207 -8.39 -9.84 27.97
N ARG A 208 -8.11 -8.52 27.78
CA ARG A 208 -8.52 -7.45 28.69
C ARG A 208 -9.85 -6.86 28.27
N ASP A 209 -10.75 -6.61 29.20
CA ASP A 209 -12.08 -6.03 28.93
C ASP A 209 -12.07 -4.50 28.85
N GLU A 210 -11.28 -3.84 29.73
CA GLU A 210 -11.07 -2.41 29.76
C GLU A 210 -9.61 -2.10 29.51
N ILE A 211 -9.34 -1.14 28.60
CA ILE A 211 -8.01 -0.80 28.15
C ILE A 211 -7.88 0.71 28.03
N GLU A 212 -6.77 1.24 28.52
CA GLU A 212 -6.42 2.65 28.41
C GLU A 212 -5.15 2.80 27.59
N ILE A 213 -5.23 3.58 26.51
CA ILE A 213 -4.12 3.85 25.59
C ILE A 213 -3.81 5.35 25.51
N TYR A 214 -2.53 5.69 25.42
CA TYR A 214 -2.05 7.06 25.38
C TYR A 214 -1.09 7.30 24.21
N ASP A 215 -1.30 8.42 23.52
CA ASP A 215 -0.35 8.97 22.54
C ASP A 215 0.01 10.41 22.95
N PRO A 216 1.23 10.64 23.47
CA PRO A 216 1.68 11.96 23.92
C PRO A 216 2.06 12.90 22.77
N THR A 217 2.06 12.42 21.53
CA THR A 217 2.42 13.16 20.30
C THR A 217 1.44 12.85 19.19
N SER A 218 0.14 12.93 19.49
CA SER A 218 -0.93 12.24 18.76
C SER A 218 -1.06 12.64 17.29
N GLY A 219 -0.59 13.81 16.91
CA GLY A 219 -0.68 14.25 15.51
C GLY A 219 -2.11 14.23 14.99
N SER A 220 -2.42 13.35 14.04
CA SER A 220 -3.78 13.13 13.53
C SER A 220 -4.58 12.10 14.33
N GLY A 221 -4.01 11.47 15.35
CA GLY A 221 -4.62 10.39 16.12
C GLY A 221 -4.57 9.01 15.43
N SER A 222 -3.85 8.88 14.32
CA SER A 222 -3.85 7.63 13.53
C SER A 222 -3.27 6.43 14.31
N LEU A 223 -2.25 6.62 15.15
CA LEU A 223 -1.72 5.55 16.01
C LEU A 223 -2.80 5.03 16.97
N LEU A 224 -3.51 5.93 17.67
CA LEU A 224 -4.59 5.55 18.59
C LEU A 224 -5.71 4.78 17.87
N ILE A 225 -6.09 5.21 16.67
CA ILE A 225 -7.12 4.56 15.88
C ILE A 225 -6.72 3.15 15.49
N HIS A 226 -5.52 2.96 14.94
CA HIS A 226 -5.06 1.64 14.54
C HIS A 226 -4.94 0.67 15.73
N ILE A 227 -4.44 1.16 16.89
CA ILE A 227 -4.41 0.34 18.11
C ILE A 227 -5.82 -0.04 18.54
N GLY A 228 -6.73 0.92 18.61
CA GLY A 228 -8.11 0.66 18.98
C GLY A 228 -8.76 -0.39 18.08
N GLN A 229 -8.56 -0.31 16.78
CA GLN A 229 -9.06 -1.29 15.82
C GLN A 229 -8.43 -2.68 16.02
N SER A 230 -7.09 -2.75 16.19
CA SER A 230 -6.40 -4.04 16.41
C SER A 230 -6.79 -4.69 17.73
N VAL A 231 -6.94 -3.89 18.81
CA VAL A 231 -7.40 -4.36 20.12
C VAL A 231 -8.85 -4.81 20.08
N ALA A 232 -9.75 -3.99 19.49
CA ALA A 232 -11.17 -4.31 19.37
C ALA A 232 -11.39 -5.61 18.58
N ARG A 233 -10.64 -5.82 17.50
CA ARG A 233 -10.68 -7.05 16.69
C ARG A 233 -10.28 -8.29 17.51
N ARG A 234 -9.30 -8.20 18.41
CA ARG A 234 -8.82 -9.30 19.23
C ARG A 234 -9.69 -9.57 20.45
N ASN A 235 -10.24 -8.53 21.06
CA ASN A 235 -10.98 -8.62 22.33
C ASN A 235 -12.51 -8.57 22.15
N GLY A 236 -13.00 -8.19 20.96
CA GLY A 236 -14.45 -8.16 20.65
C GLY A 236 -15.22 -7.02 21.33
N ASN A 237 -14.53 -6.05 22.00
CA ASN A 237 -15.17 -4.95 22.73
C ASN A 237 -14.57 -3.58 22.31
N PRO A 238 -15.08 -2.93 21.26
CA PRO A 238 -14.58 -1.63 20.83
C PRO A 238 -14.88 -0.49 21.84
N ASN A 239 -15.92 -0.65 22.68
CA ASN A 239 -16.33 0.37 23.64
C ASN A 239 -15.56 0.30 24.98
N GLY A 240 -14.80 -0.75 25.21
CA GLY A 240 -13.97 -0.93 26.40
C GLY A 240 -12.63 -0.18 26.36
N ILE A 241 -12.39 0.65 25.31
CA ILE A 241 -11.10 1.33 25.13
C ILE A 241 -11.26 2.82 25.40
N LYS A 242 -10.40 3.37 26.28
CA LYS A 242 -10.26 4.81 26.52
C LYS A 242 -9.00 5.33 25.83
N TYR A 243 -9.15 6.44 25.14
CA TYR A 243 -8.11 7.04 24.30
C TYR A 243 -7.65 8.37 24.93
N TYR A 244 -6.37 8.40 25.30
CA TYR A 244 -5.71 9.60 25.79
C TYR A 244 -4.78 10.15 24.71
N ALA A 245 -4.85 11.43 24.43
CA ALA A 245 -4.08 12.09 23.39
C ALA A 245 -3.53 13.43 23.88
N GLN A 246 -2.28 13.74 23.56
CA GLN A 246 -1.72 15.07 23.75
C GLN A 246 -1.06 15.56 22.46
N GLU A 247 -1.29 16.82 22.11
CA GLU A 247 -0.75 17.45 20.92
C GLU A 247 -0.46 18.93 21.17
N LEU A 248 0.72 19.37 20.74
CA LEU A 248 1.18 20.75 20.93
C LEU A 248 0.42 21.76 20.07
N LYS A 249 0.13 21.39 18.81
CA LYS A 249 -0.50 22.28 17.84
C LYS A 249 -2.02 22.16 17.89
N GLU A 250 -2.69 23.27 18.09
CA GLU A 250 -4.15 23.33 18.22
C GLU A 250 -4.89 22.77 17.01
N ASN A 251 -4.48 23.12 15.78
CA ASN A 251 -5.12 22.58 14.58
C ASN A 251 -4.97 21.06 14.47
N THR A 252 -3.82 20.52 14.84
CA THR A 252 -3.54 19.07 14.85
C THR A 252 -4.28 18.38 16.00
N TYR A 253 -4.35 19.02 17.16
CA TYR A 253 -5.18 18.58 18.29
C TYR A 253 -6.66 18.45 17.92
N ASN A 254 -7.21 19.47 17.23
CA ASN A 254 -8.58 19.43 16.72
C ASN A 254 -8.76 18.27 15.72
N LEU A 255 -7.77 18.03 14.86
CA LEU A 255 -7.77 16.92 13.91
C LEU A 255 -7.83 15.56 14.61
N THR A 256 -7.05 15.35 15.68
CA THR A 256 -7.12 14.15 16.53
C THR A 256 -8.54 13.90 17.03
N ARG A 257 -9.18 14.93 17.63
CA ARG A 257 -10.56 14.81 18.17
C ARG A 257 -11.57 14.48 17.07
N MET A 258 -11.53 15.21 15.94
CA MET A 258 -12.37 14.94 14.78
C MET A 258 -12.24 13.50 14.30
N ASN A 259 -11.01 13.02 14.18
CA ASN A 259 -10.71 11.69 13.64
C ASN A 259 -11.23 10.59 14.58
N LEU A 260 -11.02 10.72 15.89
CA LEU A 260 -11.54 9.76 16.88
C LEU A 260 -13.07 9.71 16.88
N VAL A 261 -13.75 10.87 16.83
CA VAL A 261 -15.22 10.95 16.78
C VAL A 261 -15.77 10.33 15.49
N MET A 262 -15.15 10.62 14.33
CA MET A 262 -15.59 10.05 13.05
C MET A 262 -15.39 8.53 12.96
N ARG A 263 -14.53 7.95 13.79
CA ARG A 263 -14.36 6.49 13.91
C ARG A 263 -15.36 5.85 14.88
N GLY A 264 -16.38 6.59 15.32
CA GLY A 264 -17.43 6.08 16.19
C GLY A 264 -16.99 5.86 17.63
N ILE A 265 -15.83 6.39 18.04
CA ILE A 265 -15.38 6.30 19.42
C ILE A 265 -16.29 7.20 20.27
N LEU A 266 -16.84 6.63 21.35
CA LEU A 266 -17.73 7.35 22.24
C LEU A 266 -17.02 8.59 22.83
N PRO A 267 -17.66 9.75 22.86
CA PRO A 267 -17.09 10.97 23.45
C PRO A 267 -16.64 10.79 24.91
N SER A 268 -17.29 9.90 25.67
CA SER A 268 -16.89 9.52 27.03
C SER A 268 -15.53 8.86 27.10
N ASN A 269 -15.07 8.22 26.01
CA ASN A 269 -13.82 7.49 25.93
C ASN A 269 -12.67 8.33 25.34
N ILE A 270 -12.92 9.58 24.94
CA ILE A 270 -11.93 10.47 24.33
C ILE A 270 -11.42 11.49 25.39
N PHE A 271 -10.11 11.46 25.65
CA PHE A 271 -9.42 12.35 26.56
C PHE A 271 -8.26 13.01 25.81
N ALA A 272 -8.49 14.18 25.26
CA ALA A 272 -7.50 14.90 24.49
C ALA A 272 -7.09 16.21 25.19
N ARG A 273 -5.80 16.54 25.13
CA ARG A 273 -5.22 17.76 25.67
C ARG A 273 -4.36 18.50 24.65
N ASN A 274 -4.54 19.80 24.54
CA ASN A 274 -3.62 20.67 23.80
C ASN A 274 -2.55 21.19 24.75
N GLY A 275 -1.27 20.82 24.51
CA GLY A 275 -0.15 21.23 25.36
C GLY A 275 1.16 20.57 24.98
N ASP A 276 2.26 21.15 25.48
CA ASP A 276 3.62 20.63 25.34
C ASP A 276 3.84 19.45 26.30
N THR A 277 3.95 18.26 25.78
CA THR A 277 4.13 17.01 26.54
C THR A 277 5.34 17.02 27.47
N LEU A 278 6.44 17.63 27.05
CA LEU A 278 7.65 17.67 27.87
C LEU A 278 7.57 18.71 29.00
N LYS A 279 6.74 19.76 28.85
CA LYS A 279 6.54 20.81 29.86
C LYS A 279 5.35 20.55 30.77
N ALA A 280 4.30 19.96 30.22
CA ALA A 280 3.05 19.69 30.92
C ALA A 280 2.74 18.20 30.78
N ASP A 281 3.18 17.42 31.75
CA ASP A 281 2.81 16.02 31.84
C ASP A 281 1.30 15.87 31.98
N TRP A 282 0.74 14.72 31.57
CA TRP A 282 -0.62 14.40 31.89
C TRP A 282 -0.69 14.22 33.41
N PRO A 283 -1.53 14.90 34.09
CA PRO A 283 -2.96 14.63 34.20
C PRO A 283 -3.83 15.77 33.73
N TRP A 284 -5.13 15.47 33.66
CA TRP A 284 -6.19 16.45 33.50
C TRP A 284 -6.44 17.18 34.84
N PHE A 285 -6.59 18.50 34.79
CA PHE A 285 -7.14 19.31 35.86
C PHE A 285 -8.07 20.36 35.26
N ASP A 286 -9.12 20.73 35.97
CA ASP A 286 -10.00 21.80 35.53
C ASP A 286 -9.28 23.16 35.58
N SER A 287 -9.69 24.09 34.72
CA SER A 287 -9.03 25.38 34.54
C SER A 287 -9.06 26.25 35.81
N ASP A 288 -9.98 25.97 36.72
CA ASP A 288 -10.16 26.71 37.96
C ASP A 288 -9.47 26.10 39.18
N GLU A 289 -8.82 24.92 39.00
CA GLU A 289 -8.10 24.21 40.05
C GLU A 289 -6.59 24.19 39.80
N THR A 290 -5.80 24.18 40.85
CA THR A 290 -4.34 24.13 40.72
C THR A 290 -3.87 22.69 40.53
N ARG A 291 -2.72 22.52 39.87
CA ARG A 291 -2.07 21.21 39.73
C ARG A 291 -1.91 20.49 41.07
N ASP A 292 -1.51 21.18 42.09
CA ASP A 292 -1.25 20.61 43.43
C ASP A 292 -2.54 20.06 44.09
N GLU A 293 -3.71 20.58 43.71
CA GLU A 293 -5.01 20.17 44.26
C GLU A 293 -5.61 18.97 43.51
N THR A 294 -5.34 18.85 42.23
CA THR A 294 -6.02 17.89 41.35
C THR A 294 -5.10 16.92 40.62
N TYR A 295 -3.79 17.03 40.88
CA TYR A 295 -2.79 16.18 40.20
C TYR A 295 -2.98 14.71 40.55
N THR A 296 -3.45 13.93 39.53
CA THR A 296 -3.44 12.48 39.59
C THR A 296 -2.64 12.00 38.35
N PRO A 297 -1.48 11.36 38.54
CA PRO A 297 -0.68 10.85 37.44
C PRO A 297 -1.50 9.91 36.55
N LEU A 298 -1.41 10.08 35.23
CA LEU A 298 -2.01 9.14 34.30
C LEU A 298 -1.13 7.90 34.18
N PHE A 299 -1.71 6.71 34.40
CA PHE A 299 -1.07 5.42 34.11
C PHE A 299 -2.00 4.61 33.22
N VAL A 300 -1.48 4.13 32.09
CA VAL A 300 -2.23 3.44 31.03
C VAL A 300 -1.66 2.07 30.73
N ASP A 301 -2.45 1.22 30.06
CA ASP A 301 -2.04 -0.13 29.66
C ASP A 301 -1.07 -0.10 28.47
N ALA A 302 -1.21 0.90 27.60
CA ALA A 302 -0.31 1.05 26.46
C ALA A 302 -0.01 2.52 26.14
N VAL A 303 1.23 2.77 25.72
CA VAL A 303 1.66 4.06 25.16
C VAL A 303 2.23 3.84 23.77
N VAL A 304 1.85 4.69 22.85
CA VAL A 304 2.42 4.74 21.49
C VAL A 304 2.79 6.14 21.12
N SER A 305 3.92 6.31 20.47
CA SER A 305 4.33 7.63 20.02
C SER A 305 5.25 7.63 18.81
N ASN A 306 5.13 8.68 18.01
CA ASN A 306 6.09 9.06 16.99
C ASN A 306 6.49 10.52 17.23
N PRO A 307 7.38 10.78 18.18
CA PRO A 307 7.77 12.14 18.56
C PRO A 307 8.58 12.84 17.46
N PRO A 308 8.64 14.18 17.47
CA PRO A 308 9.49 14.93 16.55
C PRO A 308 10.98 14.64 16.80
N TYR A 309 11.68 14.15 15.75
CA TYR A 309 13.07 13.69 15.89
C TYR A 309 14.05 14.83 16.16
N SER A 310 14.95 14.60 17.11
CA SER A 310 16.04 15.55 17.48
C SER A 310 15.54 16.96 17.79
N LEU A 311 14.38 17.07 18.42
CA LEU A 311 13.82 18.34 18.88
C LEU A 311 14.69 18.92 20.00
N SER A 312 14.99 20.22 19.96
CA SER A 312 15.58 20.93 21.08
C SER A 312 14.53 21.20 22.16
N TRP A 313 14.87 20.98 23.42
CA TRP A 313 13.97 21.14 24.55
C TRP A 313 14.65 21.78 25.75
N GLU A 314 13.90 22.10 26.78
CA GLU A 314 14.38 22.67 28.02
C GLU A 314 14.31 21.59 29.12
N PRO A 315 15.43 20.90 29.43
CA PRO A 315 15.45 19.87 30.48
C PRO A 315 15.25 20.46 31.85
N PRO A 316 14.53 19.77 32.76
CA PRO A 316 14.44 20.13 34.17
C PRO A 316 15.78 19.91 34.86
N ALA A 317 15.95 20.46 36.08
CA ALA A 317 17.11 20.13 36.89
C ALA A 317 17.07 18.65 37.32
N PRO A 318 18.24 18.01 37.54
CA PRO A 318 18.28 16.62 37.96
C PRO A 318 17.49 16.39 39.26
N GLY A 319 16.53 15.44 39.22
CA GLY A 319 15.67 15.08 40.37
C GLY A 319 14.44 15.98 40.53
N GLU A 320 14.24 16.99 39.70
CA GLU A 320 13.06 17.87 39.73
C GLU A 320 11.81 17.21 39.15
N ASP A 321 11.97 16.34 38.16
CA ASP A 321 10.90 15.65 37.47
C ASP A 321 11.12 14.14 37.51
N VAL A 322 10.19 13.42 38.12
CA VAL A 322 10.26 11.96 38.33
C VAL A 322 10.20 11.16 37.01
N ARG A 323 9.68 11.74 35.93
CA ARG A 323 9.65 11.09 34.63
C ARG A 323 11.06 10.75 34.10
N PHE A 324 12.07 11.52 34.54
CA PHE A 324 13.44 11.40 34.04
C PHE A 324 14.38 10.73 35.05
N GLU A 325 13.87 9.80 35.88
CA GLU A 325 14.67 9.07 36.86
C GLU A 325 15.84 8.28 36.27
N TYR A 326 15.68 7.78 35.02
CA TYR A 326 16.72 7.05 34.31
C TYR A 326 17.76 7.95 33.62
N GLY A 327 17.62 9.27 33.71
CA GLY A 327 18.57 10.26 33.19
C GLY A 327 17.87 11.37 32.40
N ILE A 328 18.60 12.46 32.19
CA ILE A 328 18.11 13.63 31.47
C ILE A 328 18.71 13.63 30.07
N ALA A 329 17.83 13.67 29.06
CA ALA A 329 18.23 13.73 27.66
C ALA A 329 18.95 15.07 27.33
N PRO A 330 19.86 15.09 26.34
CA PRO A 330 20.57 16.30 25.98
C PRO A 330 19.60 17.39 25.49
N LYS A 331 19.86 18.66 25.87
CA LYS A 331 19.04 19.82 25.48
C LYS A 331 18.78 19.93 23.97
N SER A 332 19.71 19.47 23.15
CA SER A 332 19.60 19.53 21.69
C SER A 332 18.81 18.39 21.05
N LYS A 333 18.39 17.36 21.85
CA LYS A 333 17.74 16.15 21.36
C LYS A 333 16.83 15.53 22.41
N ALA A 334 15.53 15.74 22.27
CA ALA A 334 14.51 15.25 23.17
C ALA A 334 14.12 13.78 22.93
N ASP A 335 14.79 13.06 22.02
CA ASP A 335 14.41 11.70 21.63
C ASP A 335 14.16 10.79 22.85
N TYR A 336 15.13 10.74 23.78
CA TYR A 336 14.98 9.99 25.03
C TYR A 336 14.08 10.67 26.07
N ALA A 337 13.85 11.97 25.99
CA ALA A 337 12.91 12.63 26.92
C ALA A 337 11.48 12.16 26.64
N PHE A 338 11.08 12.03 25.37
CA PHE A 338 9.79 11.43 25.00
C PHE A 338 9.70 9.96 25.43
N LEU A 339 10.75 9.16 25.18
CA LEU A 339 10.76 7.76 25.58
C LEU A 339 10.57 7.61 27.09
N LEU A 340 11.24 8.43 27.91
CA LEU A 340 11.14 8.36 29.36
C LEU A 340 9.79 8.86 29.86
N HIS A 341 9.20 9.88 29.22
CA HIS A 341 7.83 10.30 29.47
C HIS A 341 6.84 9.15 29.20
N ASP A 342 6.96 8.49 28.07
CA ASP A 342 6.12 7.36 27.69
C ASP A 342 6.21 6.21 28.70
N LEU A 343 7.45 5.85 29.07
CA LEU A 343 7.72 4.78 30.02
C LEU A 343 7.17 5.09 31.44
N TYR A 344 7.23 6.36 31.84
CA TYR A 344 6.67 6.80 33.12
C TYR A 344 5.17 6.54 33.20
N HIS A 345 4.42 6.83 32.14
CA HIS A 345 2.97 6.69 32.09
C HIS A 345 2.46 5.26 31.90
N LEU A 346 3.35 4.27 31.78
CA LEU A 346 2.94 2.86 31.75
C LEU A 346 2.56 2.33 33.13
N ARG A 347 1.52 1.53 33.19
CA ARG A 347 1.26 0.60 34.32
C ARG A 347 2.34 -0.46 34.37
N ASP A 348 2.46 -1.14 35.52
CA ASP A 348 3.51 -2.14 35.77
C ASP A 348 3.54 -3.26 34.71
N ASP A 349 2.39 -3.71 34.24
CA ASP A 349 2.24 -4.72 33.18
C ASP A 349 2.02 -4.12 31.79
N GLY A 350 2.18 -2.79 31.66
CA GLY A 350 1.98 -2.06 30.41
C GLY A 350 3.10 -2.23 29.40
N MET A 351 2.78 -1.95 28.14
CA MET A 351 3.69 -1.99 27.00
C MET A 351 3.67 -0.67 26.22
N MET A 352 4.82 -0.27 25.70
CA MET A 352 4.89 0.87 24.79
C MET A 352 5.63 0.54 23.49
N CYS A 353 5.27 1.24 22.44
CA CYS A 353 6.00 1.26 21.17
C CYS A 353 6.29 2.71 20.78
N ILE A 354 7.56 3.03 20.55
CA ILE A 354 8.00 4.37 20.14
C ILE A 354 8.84 4.33 18.88
N VAL A 355 8.58 5.25 17.95
CA VAL A 355 9.40 5.44 16.76
C VAL A 355 10.52 6.43 17.06
N LEU A 356 11.76 6.05 16.78
CA LEU A 356 12.94 6.87 17.06
C LEU A 356 13.93 6.84 15.89
N PRO A 357 14.78 7.88 15.73
CA PRO A 357 15.88 7.83 14.78
C PRO A 357 16.92 6.78 15.20
N HIS A 358 17.45 6.03 14.24
CA HIS A 358 18.41 4.93 14.48
C HIS A 358 19.61 5.33 15.35
N GLY A 359 20.02 6.60 15.30
CA GLY A 359 21.14 7.13 16.09
C GLY A 359 21.03 6.96 17.61
N VAL A 360 19.81 6.85 18.18
CA VAL A 360 19.59 6.65 19.61
C VAL A 360 20.23 5.34 20.12
N LEU A 361 20.45 4.37 19.24
CA LEU A 361 21.01 3.07 19.58
C LEU A 361 22.50 3.10 19.93
N PHE A 362 23.26 4.11 19.50
CA PHE A 362 24.71 4.12 19.62
C PHE A 362 25.34 5.46 19.99
N ARG A 363 24.59 6.58 20.05
CA ARG A 363 25.14 7.86 20.52
C ARG A 363 25.57 7.74 21.98
N GLY A 364 26.68 8.40 22.32
CA GLY A 364 27.26 8.45 23.67
C GLY A 364 26.66 9.56 24.52
N GLY A 365 27.38 9.95 25.60
CA GLY A 365 26.97 11.01 26.52
C GLY A 365 25.72 10.66 27.31
N GLU A 366 24.83 11.65 27.49
CA GLU A 366 23.57 11.52 28.23
C GLU A 366 22.67 10.43 27.63
N GLU A 367 22.57 10.34 26.31
CA GLU A 367 21.79 9.28 25.62
C GLU A 367 22.36 7.89 25.91
N GLY A 368 23.69 7.75 25.98
CA GLY A 368 24.35 6.50 26.35
C GLY A 368 24.08 6.10 27.81
N ALA A 369 24.03 7.06 28.70
CA ALA A 369 23.73 6.80 30.14
C ALA A 369 22.28 6.36 30.34
N ILE A 370 21.31 7.00 29.68
CA ILE A 370 19.90 6.61 29.70
C ILE A 370 19.72 5.21 29.11
N ARG A 371 20.33 4.94 27.94
CA ARG A 371 20.27 3.61 27.30
C ARG A 371 20.81 2.51 28.19
N LYS A 372 21.94 2.75 28.87
CA LYS A 372 22.48 1.83 29.87
C LYS A 372 21.46 1.55 30.98
N ASN A 373 20.86 2.58 31.56
CA ASN A 373 19.88 2.43 32.63
C ASN A 373 18.65 1.62 32.15
N LEU A 374 18.13 1.89 30.95
CA LEU A 374 17.00 1.16 30.39
C LEU A 374 17.31 -0.34 30.18
N VAL A 375 18.54 -0.67 29.77
CA VAL A 375 18.97 -2.06 29.60
C VAL A 375 19.13 -2.75 30.96
N GLU A 376 19.79 -2.10 31.92
CA GLU A 376 20.02 -2.67 33.24
C GLU A 376 18.74 -2.90 34.07
N HIS A 377 17.69 -2.10 33.82
CA HIS A 377 16.38 -2.28 34.42
C HIS A 377 15.42 -3.14 33.56
N HIS A 378 15.91 -3.81 32.50
CA HIS A 378 15.18 -4.76 31.65
C HIS A 378 13.97 -4.16 30.93
N HIS A 379 13.94 -2.83 30.72
CA HIS A 379 12.78 -2.20 30.08
C HIS A 379 12.66 -2.50 28.58
N ILE A 380 13.78 -2.64 27.85
CA ILE A 380 13.79 -2.82 26.41
C ILE A 380 13.47 -4.28 26.06
N GLN A 381 12.32 -4.53 25.43
CA GLN A 381 11.91 -5.86 24.97
C GLN A 381 12.42 -6.16 23.56
N ALA A 382 12.21 -5.23 22.62
CA ALA A 382 12.62 -5.42 21.24
C ALA A 382 13.05 -4.10 20.58
N ILE A 383 13.95 -4.22 19.61
CA ILE A 383 14.39 -3.13 18.71
C ILE A 383 14.18 -3.61 17.28
N ILE A 384 13.41 -2.87 16.52
CA ILE A 384 13.02 -3.21 15.14
C ILE A 384 13.58 -2.13 14.21
N GLY A 385 14.54 -2.50 13.36
CA GLY A 385 15.09 -1.61 12.33
C GLY A 385 14.17 -1.56 11.12
N LEU A 386 13.66 -0.38 10.80
CA LEU A 386 12.77 -0.17 9.67
C LEU A 386 13.55 0.14 8.38
N PRO A 387 12.94 -0.09 7.19
CA PRO A 387 13.53 0.32 5.92
C PRO A 387 13.80 1.83 5.87
N ALA A 388 14.90 2.24 5.26
CA ALA A 388 15.15 3.64 4.97
C ALA A 388 14.04 4.21 4.06
N ASN A 389 13.83 5.52 4.08
CA ASN A 389 12.79 6.19 3.27
C ASN A 389 11.35 5.67 3.50
N ILE A 390 11.05 5.11 4.67
CA ILE A 390 9.68 4.70 5.02
C ILE A 390 8.84 5.92 5.45
N PHE A 391 9.45 6.92 6.09
CA PHE A 391 8.79 8.15 6.49
C PHE A 391 8.86 9.21 5.40
N PHE A 392 7.74 9.88 5.14
CA PHE A 392 7.67 10.94 4.14
C PHE A 392 8.60 12.11 4.51
N GLY A 393 9.33 12.62 3.53
CA GLY A 393 10.18 13.81 3.68
C GLY A 393 11.54 13.60 4.37
N THR A 394 11.87 12.38 4.82
CA THR A 394 13.18 12.06 5.39
C THR A 394 13.72 10.73 4.87
N GLY A 395 15.03 10.70 4.62
CA GLY A 395 15.75 9.45 4.30
C GLY A 395 16.43 8.82 5.52
N ILE A 396 16.20 9.37 6.72
CA ILE A 396 16.86 8.91 7.95
C ILE A 396 16.31 7.52 8.32
N PRO A 397 17.18 6.50 8.54
CA PRO A 397 16.74 5.22 9.06
C PRO A 397 16.12 5.40 10.46
N THR A 398 14.98 4.76 10.67
CA THR A 398 14.25 4.78 11.93
C THR A 398 14.11 3.38 12.51
N ILE A 399 13.78 3.33 13.77
CA ILE A 399 13.49 2.11 14.51
C ILE A 399 12.15 2.22 15.21
N VAL A 400 11.52 1.08 15.48
CA VAL A 400 10.51 0.96 16.54
C VAL A 400 11.16 0.30 17.75
N MET A 401 11.08 0.93 18.89
CA MET A 401 11.54 0.36 20.17
C MET A 401 10.31 -0.07 20.97
N VAL A 402 10.29 -1.32 21.39
CA VAL A 402 9.24 -1.91 22.24
C VAL A 402 9.78 -2.02 23.66
N LEU A 403 9.09 -1.36 24.61
CA LEU A 403 9.47 -1.39 26.02
C LEU A 403 8.30 -1.87 26.89
N ARG A 404 8.64 -2.37 28.06
CA ARG A 404 7.69 -2.71 29.14
C ARG A 404 8.16 -2.12 30.46
N LYS A 405 7.19 -1.84 31.34
CA LYS A 405 7.51 -1.31 32.69
C LYS A 405 8.27 -2.34 33.51
N HIS A 406 7.81 -3.59 33.53
CA HIS A 406 8.47 -4.72 34.19
C HIS A 406 8.64 -5.92 33.27
N ARG A 407 9.82 -6.53 33.35
CA ARG A 407 10.16 -7.78 32.65
C ARG A 407 11.14 -8.57 33.53
N ASP A 408 10.92 -9.89 33.57
CA ASP A 408 11.85 -10.82 34.21
C ASP A 408 12.85 -11.43 33.19
N ASP A 409 12.73 -11.14 31.92
CA ASP A 409 13.60 -11.65 30.85
C ASP A 409 14.87 -10.79 30.72
N ASP A 410 16.01 -11.43 30.64
CA ASP A 410 17.35 -10.83 30.54
C ASP A 410 17.88 -10.73 29.10
N HIS A 411 16.98 -10.84 28.11
CA HIS A 411 17.31 -10.72 26.70
C HIS A 411 16.59 -9.54 26.05
N VAL A 412 17.18 -9.01 24.98
CA VAL A 412 16.56 -8.03 24.07
C VAL A 412 16.47 -8.65 22.68
N LEU A 413 15.30 -8.64 22.09
CA LEU A 413 15.14 -9.07 20.70
C LEU A 413 15.57 -7.94 19.76
N ILE A 414 16.50 -8.22 18.87
CA ILE A 414 16.93 -7.29 17.82
C ILE A 414 16.47 -7.82 16.48
N VAL A 415 15.68 -7.01 15.76
CA VAL A 415 15.09 -7.35 14.46
C VAL A 415 15.62 -6.38 13.40
N ASP A 416 16.19 -6.90 12.32
CA ASP A 416 16.55 -6.14 11.14
C ASP A 416 15.49 -6.35 10.04
N ALA A 417 14.49 -5.46 10.00
CA ALA A 417 13.47 -5.45 8.95
C ALA A 417 13.82 -4.49 7.79
N SER A 418 15.04 -3.97 7.73
CA SER A 418 15.46 -2.97 6.74
C SER A 418 15.40 -3.44 5.28
N LYS A 419 15.36 -4.76 5.05
CA LYS A 419 15.32 -5.40 3.72
C LYS A 419 13.90 -5.75 3.25
N GLY A 420 12.92 -5.83 4.17
CA GLY A 420 11.54 -6.20 3.87
C GLY A 420 10.70 -4.98 3.49
N PHE A 421 10.53 -4.70 2.20
CA PHE A 421 9.69 -3.61 1.72
C PHE A 421 9.33 -3.75 0.24
N ALA A 422 8.31 -2.99 -0.17
CA ALA A 422 8.03 -2.68 -1.57
C ALA A 422 8.35 -1.22 -1.87
N LYS A 423 8.70 -0.91 -3.12
CA LYS A 423 8.89 0.47 -3.59
C LYS A 423 7.53 1.12 -3.85
N ASP A 424 7.37 2.36 -3.36
CA ASP A 424 6.25 3.22 -3.69
C ASP A 424 6.79 4.60 -4.10
N GLY A 425 7.02 4.77 -5.38
CA GLY A 425 7.69 5.95 -5.92
C GLY A 425 9.10 6.14 -5.33
N LYS A 426 9.28 7.24 -4.57
CA LYS A 426 10.55 7.56 -3.90
C LYS A 426 10.66 6.93 -2.51
N ASN A 427 9.56 6.44 -1.95
CA ASN A 427 9.48 5.90 -0.62
C ASN A 427 9.54 4.36 -0.62
N ASN A 428 9.75 3.81 0.54
CA ASN A 428 9.60 2.38 0.81
C ASN A 428 8.34 2.18 1.66
N ARG A 429 7.68 1.04 1.49
CA ARG A 429 6.46 0.66 2.19
C ARG A 429 6.58 -0.77 2.70
N LEU A 430 6.21 -1.02 3.97
CA LEU A 430 6.06 -2.38 4.47
C LEU A 430 4.86 -3.05 3.80
N ARG A 431 5.04 -4.30 3.38
CA ARG A 431 3.95 -5.15 2.92
C ARG A 431 3.30 -5.86 4.10
N ALA A 432 2.13 -6.42 3.91
CA ALA A 432 1.45 -7.18 4.96
C ALA A 432 2.30 -8.36 5.46
N CYS A 433 3.02 -9.05 4.56
CA CYS A 433 3.95 -10.12 4.91
C CYS A 433 5.14 -9.64 5.76
N ASP A 434 5.64 -8.44 5.51
CA ASP A 434 6.75 -7.86 6.28
C ASP A 434 6.27 -7.53 7.70
N ILE A 435 5.10 -6.90 7.84
CA ILE A 435 4.47 -6.60 9.14
C ILE A 435 4.24 -7.90 9.92
N ARG A 436 3.58 -8.91 9.32
CA ARG A 436 3.29 -10.19 9.99
C ARG A 436 4.56 -10.89 10.45
N ARG A 437 5.61 -10.93 9.62
CA ARG A 437 6.91 -11.51 9.98
C ARG A 437 7.55 -10.82 11.18
N ILE A 438 7.50 -9.48 11.23
CA ILE A 438 8.04 -8.71 12.36
C ILE A 438 7.22 -8.99 13.62
N VAL A 439 5.89 -8.94 13.53
CA VAL A 439 4.99 -9.21 14.65
C VAL A 439 5.22 -10.62 15.21
N ASP A 440 5.26 -11.64 14.35
CA ASP A 440 5.49 -13.04 14.76
C ASP A 440 6.88 -13.25 15.40
N ALA A 441 7.91 -12.51 14.94
CA ALA A 441 9.22 -12.53 15.56
C ALA A 441 9.22 -11.89 16.96
N VAL A 442 8.57 -10.73 17.10
CA VAL A 442 8.50 -9.98 18.36
C VAL A 442 7.64 -10.72 19.39
N THR A 443 6.44 -11.14 19.03
CA THR A 443 5.50 -11.79 19.94
C THR A 443 5.96 -13.19 20.36
N GLY A 444 6.65 -13.89 19.45
CA GLY A 444 7.21 -15.21 19.71
C GLY A 444 8.66 -15.20 20.23
N SER A 445 9.31 -14.01 20.40
CA SER A 445 10.72 -13.87 20.78
C SER A 445 11.66 -14.77 19.95
N LYS A 446 11.45 -14.78 18.61
CA LYS A 446 12.09 -15.75 17.70
C LYS A 446 13.45 -15.24 17.20
N THR A 447 14.47 -16.09 17.28
CA THR A 447 15.71 -15.92 16.50
C THR A 447 15.53 -16.51 15.11
N VAL A 448 15.72 -15.67 14.09
CA VAL A 448 15.60 -16.04 12.67
C VAL A 448 16.87 -15.57 11.95
N ASP A 449 17.53 -16.47 11.23
CA ASP A 449 18.77 -16.14 10.54
C ASP A 449 18.63 -14.90 9.65
N LYS A 450 19.63 -14.02 9.71
CA LYS A 450 19.70 -12.74 8.97
C LYS A 450 18.53 -11.77 9.19
N PHE A 451 17.63 -12.06 10.14
CA PHE A 451 16.44 -11.25 10.37
C PHE A 451 16.26 -10.83 11.83
N SER A 452 16.38 -11.75 12.79
CA SER A 452 16.18 -11.42 14.20
C SER A 452 17.05 -12.29 15.11
N ARG A 453 17.47 -11.69 16.25
CA ARG A 453 18.28 -12.40 17.23
C ARG A 453 17.90 -11.98 18.65
N LEU A 454 17.75 -12.97 19.52
CA LEU A 454 17.59 -12.77 20.95
C LEU A 454 18.99 -12.60 21.56
N VAL A 455 19.27 -11.42 22.12
CA VAL A 455 20.60 -11.00 22.60
C VAL A 455 20.56 -10.87 24.10
N SER A 456 21.46 -11.51 24.82
CA SER A 456 21.54 -11.40 26.28
C SER A 456 22.03 -10.01 26.73
N ILE A 457 21.57 -9.58 27.89
CA ILE A 457 22.04 -8.32 28.49
C ILE A 457 23.57 -8.36 28.75
N ASP A 458 24.14 -9.51 29.07
CA ASP A 458 25.60 -9.65 29.22
C ASP A 458 26.37 -9.37 27.93
N GLU A 459 25.85 -9.81 26.79
CA GLU A 459 26.45 -9.48 25.50
C GLU A 459 26.30 -7.98 25.18
N ILE A 460 25.17 -7.36 25.53
CA ILE A 460 24.94 -5.92 25.36
C ILE A 460 25.92 -5.12 26.27
N ARG A 461 26.14 -5.55 27.50
CA ARG A 461 27.15 -4.95 28.40
C ARG A 461 28.54 -5.04 27.79
N ALA A 462 28.93 -6.21 27.29
CA ALA A 462 30.22 -6.42 26.62
C ALA A 462 30.43 -5.52 25.39
N ASN A 463 29.35 -5.05 24.79
CA ASN A 463 29.34 -4.10 23.68
C ASN A 463 29.12 -2.64 24.09
N ASP A 464 29.40 -2.28 25.34
CA ASP A 464 29.26 -0.92 25.93
C ASP A 464 27.83 -0.35 25.76
N TYR A 465 26.82 -1.19 25.88
CA TYR A 465 25.39 -0.85 25.69
C TYR A 465 25.10 -0.23 24.33
N ASN A 466 25.92 -0.53 23.33
CA ASN A 466 25.70 -0.16 21.95
C ASN A 466 24.70 -1.14 21.31
N LEU A 467 23.51 -0.66 20.97
CA LEU A 467 22.40 -1.45 20.44
C LEU A 467 22.29 -1.38 18.91
N ASN A 468 23.36 -0.94 18.22
CA ASN A 468 23.37 -0.86 16.76
C ASN A 468 23.10 -2.24 16.13
N ILE A 469 22.03 -2.35 15.36
CA ILE A 469 21.45 -3.60 14.83
C ILE A 469 22.49 -4.48 14.10
N PRO A 470 23.34 -3.96 13.18
CA PRO A 470 24.32 -4.79 12.47
C PRO A 470 25.38 -5.46 13.36
N ARG A 471 25.50 -5.08 14.65
CA ARG A 471 26.38 -5.77 15.60
C ARG A 471 25.84 -7.13 16.02
N TYR A 472 24.52 -7.32 15.93
CA TYR A 472 23.83 -8.49 16.46
C TYR A 472 23.13 -9.30 15.37
N VAL A 473 22.67 -8.64 14.31
CA VAL A 473 22.00 -9.26 13.16
C VAL A 473 22.72 -8.82 11.89
N ASP A 474 23.44 -9.75 11.27
CA ASP A 474 24.10 -9.51 10.00
C ASP A 474 23.15 -9.90 8.86
N SER A 475 22.43 -8.94 8.34
CA SER A 475 21.56 -9.08 7.17
C SER A 475 22.27 -8.79 5.84
N SER A 476 23.60 -8.56 5.87
CA SER A 476 24.36 -8.27 4.65
C SER A 476 24.37 -9.47 3.69
N GLU A 477 24.31 -9.18 2.41
CA GLU A 477 24.66 -10.17 1.41
C GLU A 477 26.17 -10.41 1.48
N PRO A 478 26.66 -11.67 1.42
CA PRO A 478 28.06 -11.94 1.34
C PRO A 478 28.66 -11.17 0.15
N ALA A 479 29.80 -10.51 0.38
CA ALA A 479 30.51 -9.87 -0.73
C ALA A 479 30.80 -10.90 -1.82
N GLU A 480 30.61 -10.52 -3.09
CA GLU A 480 30.94 -11.40 -4.20
C GLU A 480 32.41 -11.77 -4.12
N GLN A 481 32.68 -13.08 -4.01
CA GLN A 481 34.04 -13.63 -3.95
C GLN A 481 34.30 -14.36 -5.25
N TRP A 482 35.52 -14.18 -5.77
CA TRP A 482 36.00 -14.88 -6.93
C TRP A 482 37.08 -15.90 -6.48
N ASP A 483 36.84 -17.16 -6.78
CA ASP A 483 37.83 -18.19 -6.56
C ASP A 483 38.93 -18.11 -7.64
N ILE A 484 40.17 -17.92 -7.21
CA ILE A 484 41.31 -17.72 -8.15
C ILE A 484 41.53 -18.97 -9.00
N TYR A 485 41.41 -20.16 -8.42
CA TYR A 485 41.62 -21.39 -9.15
C TYR A 485 40.55 -21.62 -10.23
N ALA A 486 39.29 -21.38 -9.86
CA ALA A 486 38.16 -21.43 -10.80
C ALA A 486 38.28 -20.36 -11.91
N THR A 487 38.74 -19.15 -11.59
CA THR A 487 38.98 -18.07 -12.56
C THR A 487 40.11 -18.46 -13.55
N MET A 488 41.12 -19.17 -13.08
CA MET A 488 42.24 -19.61 -13.92
C MET A 488 41.90 -20.79 -14.83
N PHE A 489 41.17 -21.77 -14.30
CA PHE A 489 41.01 -23.11 -14.94
C PHE A 489 39.59 -23.48 -15.31
N GLY A 490 38.62 -22.61 -14.99
CA GLY A 490 37.18 -22.81 -15.21
C GLY A 490 36.55 -23.85 -14.29
N GLY A 491 35.24 -23.73 -14.13
CA GLY A 491 34.43 -24.60 -13.28
C GLY A 491 33.97 -23.88 -11.98
N VAL A 492 32.92 -24.39 -11.38
CA VAL A 492 32.28 -23.79 -10.19
C VAL A 492 32.95 -24.34 -8.93
N PRO A 493 33.40 -23.50 -7.98
CA PRO A 493 33.96 -23.93 -6.71
C PRO A 493 32.98 -24.76 -5.89
N ALA A 494 33.44 -25.86 -5.31
CA ALA A 494 32.63 -26.72 -4.46
C ALA A 494 32.00 -25.96 -3.29
N GLN A 495 32.71 -24.97 -2.72
CA GLN A 495 32.19 -24.14 -1.65
C GLN A 495 30.98 -23.29 -2.06
N GLU A 496 30.97 -22.75 -3.29
CA GLU A 496 29.82 -21.97 -3.81
C GLU A 496 28.60 -22.87 -4.11
N ILE A 497 28.85 -24.11 -4.54
CA ILE A 497 27.80 -25.13 -4.69
C ILE A 497 27.26 -25.52 -3.32
N ASP A 498 28.12 -25.71 -2.30
CA ASP A 498 27.67 -26.04 -0.94
C ASP A 498 26.93 -24.91 -0.25
N ALA A 499 27.14 -23.65 -0.63
CA ALA A 499 26.37 -22.51 -0.16
C ALA A 499 24.86 -22.60 -0.52
N LEU A 500 24.52 -23.41 -1.52
CA LEU A 500 23.12 -23.70 -1.88
C LEU A 500 22.56 -24.91 -1.09
N HIS A 501 23.11 -25.24 0.08
CA HIS A 501 22.73 -26.40 0.90
C HIS A 501 21.23 -26.49 1.19
N ARG A 502 20.52 -25.37 1.38
CA ARG A 502 19.07 -25.36 1.61
C ARG A 502 18.29 -26.14 0.54
N TYR A 503 18.79 -26.18 -0.71
CA TYR A 503 18.16 -26.94 -1.78
C TYR A 503 18.63 -28.39 -1.76
N TRP A 504 19.92 -28.64 -1.45
CA TRP A 504 20.49 -30.01 -1.40
C TRP A 504 19.95 -30.81 -0.22
N ASP A 505 19.55 -30.15 0.88
CA ASP A 505 18.89 -30.77 2.02
C ASP A 505 17.50 -31.31 1.65
N VAL A 506 16.81 -30.67 0.71
CA VAL A 506 15.47 -31.07 0.22
C VAL A 506 15.58 -31.99 -1.00
N PHE A 507 16.55 -31.76 -1.87
CA PHE A 507 16.78 -32.50 -3.11
C PHE A 507 18.22 -33.10 -3.16
N PRO A 508 18.53 -34.11 -2.34
CA PRO A 508 19.91 -34.64 -2.25
C PRO A 508 20.48 -35.18 -3.56
N SER A 509 19.65 -35.81 -4.41
CA SER A 509 20.09 -36.35 -5.70
C SER A 509 20.37 -35.26 -6.75
N LEU A 510 19.73 -34.08 -6.62
CA LEU A 510 19.81 -33.03 -7.63
C LEU A 510 21.22 -32.43 -7.75
N LYS A 511 21.95 -32.28 -6.63
CA LYS A 511 23.34 -31.78 -6.62
C LYS A 511 24.23 -32.59 -7.55
N SER A 512 24.19 -33.94 -7.48
CA SER A 512 24.98 -34.81 -8.31
C SER A 512 24.54 -34.89 -9.78
N GLN A 513 23.26 -34.57 -10.04
CA GLN A 513 22.74 -34.44 -11.40
C GLN A 513 23.17 -33.14 -12.08
N LEU A 514 23.28 -32.07 -11.32
CA LEU A 514 23.67 -30.74 -11.83
C LEU A 514 25.19 -30.59 -11.95
N PHE A 515 25.95 -31.17 -11.06
CA PHE A 515 27.38 -30.92 -10.95
C PHE A 515 28.20 -32.23 -11.01
N ALA A 516 29.21 -32.25 -11.87
CA ALA A 516 30.26 -33.29 -11.92
C ALA A 516 31.57 -32.73 -11.37
N MET A 517 32.09 -33.31 -10.28
CA MET A 517 33.36 -32.90 -9.72
C MET A 517 34.49 -33.16 -10.73
N LYS A 518 35.27 -32.12 -11.03
CA LYS A 518 36.47 -32.23 -11.89
C LYS A 518 37.70 -32.65 -11.06
N ASP A 519 37.77 -32.08 -9.86
CA ASP A 519 38.75 -32.38 -8.83
C ASP A 519 38.14 -32.13 -7.44
N GLY A 520 38.93 -32.16 -6.39
CA GLY A 520 38.38 -31.91 -5.05
C GLY A 520 37.96 -30.45 -4.76
N HIS A 521 38.21 -29.49 -5.69
CA HIS A 521 38.02 -28.09 -5.50
C HIS A 521 36.92 -27.49 -6.40
N ILE A 522 36.88 -27.90 -7.66
CA ILE A 522 35.90 -27.37 -8.65
C ILE A 522 35.05 -28.47 -9.27
N ALA A 523 33.86 -28.12 -9.67
CA ALA A 523 32.93 -28.95 -10.44
C ALA A 523 32.57 -28.27 -11.77
N ARG A 524 32.12 -29.07 -12.73
CA ARG A 524 31.47 -28.56 -13.95
C ARG A 524 29.96 -28.75 -13.84
N VAL A 525 29.23 -27.80 -14.35
CA VAL A 525 27.80 -28.00 -14.59
C VAL A 525 27.66 -29.05 -15.69
N ASN A 526 26.84 -30.07 -15.46
CA ASN A 526 26.59 -31.13 -16.40
C ASN A 526 25.98 -30.56 -17.68
N GLY A 527 26.43 -31.05 -18.84
CA GLY A 527 25.92 -30.60 -20.14
C GLY A 527 24.41 -30.82 -20.27
N GLY A 528 23.70 -29.80 -20.78
CA GLY A 528 22.26 -29.79 -20.95
C GLY A 528 21.63 -28.53 -20.32
N SER A 529 20.31 -28.47 -20.40
CA SER A 529 19.56 -27.38 -19.75
C SER A 529 19.49 -27.59 -18.24
N VAL A 530 20.04 -26.66 -17.46
CA VAL A 530 19.91 -26.63 -15.99
C VAL A 530 18.41 -26.73 -15.59
N LYS A 531 17.55 -25.99 -16.29
CA LYS A 531 16.11 -26.00 -16.06
C LYS A 531 15.50 -27.39 -16.24
N ASP A 532 15.82 -28.07 -17.35
CA ASP A 532 15.29 -29.40 -17.63
C ASP A 532 15.78 -30.43 -16.61
N THR A 533 17.03 -30.32 -16.15
CA THR A 533 17.58 -31.17 -15.09
C THR A 533 16.86 -30.96 -13.76
N VAL A 534 16.61 -29.71 -13.36
CA VAL A 534 15.89 -29.37 -12.10
C VAL A 534 14.48 -29.92 -12.17
N TYR A 535 13.71 -29.57 -13.21
CA TYR A 535 12.30 -29.94 -13.31
C TYR A 535 12.10 -31.43 -13.64
N GLY A 536 13.11 -32.10 -14.26
CA GLY A 536 13.11 -33.55 -14.52
C GLY A 536 13.48 -34.41 -13.31
N ASN A 537 14.01 -33.82 -12.24
CA ASN A 537 14.41 -34.57 -11.05
C ASN A 537 13.20 -35.14 -10.29
N ALA A 538 13.25 -36.41 -9.90
CA ALA A 538 12.14 -37.09 -9.24
C ALA A 538 11.78 -36.49 -7.87
N GLU A 539 12.77 -36.05 -7.07
CA GLU A 539 12.55 -35.44 -5.75
C GLU A 539 11.86 -34.09 -5.91
N VAL A 540 12.21 -33.28 -6.92
CA VAL A 540 11.60 -32.03 -7.27
C VAL A 540 10.14 -32.25 -7.70
N GLN A 541 9.87 -33.22 -8.57
CA GLN A 541 8.50 -33.55 -8.99
C GLN A 541 7.65 -34.00 -7.82
N GLN A 542 8.20 -34.86 -6.95
CA GLN A 542 7.50 -35.29 -5.73
C GLN A 542 7.21 -34.13 -4.79
N TYR A 543 8.14 -33.20 -4.62
CA TYR A 543 7.97 -32.00 -3.79
C TYR A 543 6.84 -31.11 -4.31
N VAL A 544 6.81 -30.84 -5.60
CA VAL A 544 5.74 -30.03 -6.23
C VAL A 544 4.38 -30.72 -6.08
N GLU A 545 4.33 -32.04 -6.26
CA GLU A 545 3.08 -32.80 -6.11
C GLU A 545 2.60 -32.82 -4.65
N GLN A 546 3.48 -33.02 -3.68
CA GLN A 546 3.16 -32.95 -2.26
C GLN A 546 2.65 -31.56 -1.85
N TYR A 547 3.26 -30.50 -2.42
CA TYR A 547 2.77 -29.14 -2.20
C TYR A 547 1.33 -28.96 -2.74
N LYS A 548 1.06 -29.39 -3.97
CA LYS A 548 -0.28 -29.33 -4.57
C LYS A 548 -1.32 -30.09 -3.73
N GLN A 549 -0.95 -31.25 -3.20
CA GLN A 549 -1.86 -32.05 -2.35
C GLN A 549 -2.26 -31.33 -1.07
N ARG A 550 -1.42 -30.47 -0.51
CA ARG A 550 -1.76 -29.65 0.67
C ARG A 550 -2.86 -28.61 0.41
N PHE A 551 -3.03 -28.24 -0.86
CA PHE A 551 -4.05 -27.29 -1.30
C PHE A 551 -5.18 -27.94 -2.11
N ALA A 552 -5.25 -29.26 -2.20
CA ALA A 552 -6.25 -29.95 -3.01
C ALA A 552 -7.70 -29.67 -2.59
N ASP A 553 -7.94 -29.49 -1.29
CA ASP A 553 -9.23 -29.13 -0.71
C ASP A 553 -9.45 -27.62 -0.52
N TYR A 554 -8.44 -26.80 -0.81
CA TYR A 554 -8.42 -25.38 -0.44
C TYR A 554 -9.52 -24.58 -1.13
N ARG A 555 -9.80 -24.87 -2.40
CA ARG A 555 -10.92 -24.27 -3.13
C ARG A 555 -12.26 -24.58 -2.45
N ALA A 556 -12.51 -25.83 -2.10
CA ALA A 556 -13.76 -26.23 -1.44
C ALA A 556 -13.88 -25.60 -0.05
N PHE A 557 -12.77 -25.55 0.71
CA PHE A 557 -12.68 -24.86 1.99
C PHE A 557 -13.04 -23.38 1.86
N LEU A 558 -12.38 -22.63 0.97
CA LEU A 558 -12.65 -21.20 0.78
C LEU A 558 -14.07 -20.93 0.25
N ASN A 559 -14.59 -21.77 -0.64
CA ASN A 559 -15.98 -21.63 -1.10
C ASN A 559 -16.97 -21.79 0.06
N GLY A 560 -16.78 -22.78 0.92
CA GLY A 560 -17.60 -22.98 2.11
C GLY A 560 -17.54 -21.80 3.08
N GLU A 561 -16.33 -21.26 3.32
CA GLU A 561 -16.10 -20.18 4.26
C GLU A 561 -16.55 -18.79 3.77
N LEU A 562 -16.53 -18.54 2.46
CA LEU A 562 -16.69 -17.19 1.88
C LEU A 562 -17.95 -17.05 1.00
N ILE A 563 -18.40 -18.14 0.35
CA ILE A 563 -19.53 -18.10 -0.58
C ILE A 563 -20.77 -18.71 0.09
N ASP A 564 -20.68 -19.97 0.54
CA ASP A 564 -21.81 -20.64 1.19
C ASP A 564 -22.16 -20.00 2.54
N GLY A 565 -21.14 -19.58 3.29
CA GLY A 565 -21.25 -18.92 4.59
C GLY A 565 -21.24 -17.40 4.56
N TYR A 566 -21.39 -16.76 3.40
CA TYR A 566 -21.14 -15.31 3.22
C TYR A 566 -21.84 -14.43 4.25
N ALA A 567 -23.07 -14.78 4.63
CA ALA A 567 -23.90 -13.97 5.53
C ALA A 567 -23.38 -13.90 6.97
N ASP A 568 -22.61 -14.90 7.38
CA ASP A 568 -22.04 -15.02 8.73
C ASP A 568 -20.55 -14.61 8.77
N VAL A 569 -19.97 -14.15 7.64
CA VAL A 569 -18.56 -13.74 7.58
C VAL A 569 -18.35 -12.42 8.32
N ASP A 570 -17.64 -12.46 9.42
CA ASP A 570 -17.08 -11.22 10.00
C ASP A 570 -15.85 -10.78 9.20
N ILE A 571 -16.01 -9.76 8.34
CA ILE A 571 -14.98 -9.26 7.43
C ILE A 571 -13.73 -8.79 8.19
N ALA A 572 -13.88 -8.37 9.45
CA ALA A 572 -12.77 -7.87 10.26
C ALA A 572 -11.88 -8.98 10.82
N SER A 573 -12.47 -10.11 11.27
CA SER A 573 -11.74 -11.21 11.92
C SER A 573 -11.44 -12.40 10.98
N LYS A 574 -12.22 -12.58 9.92
CA LYS A 574 -12.08 -13.70 8.98
C LYS A 574 -10.71 -13.82 8.33
N PRO A 575 -10.03 -12.74 7.93
CA PRO A 575 -8.69 -12.83 7.34
C PRO A 575 -7.67 -13.50 8.25
N GLU A 576 -7.76 -13.29 9.56
CA GLU A 576 -6.85 -13.91 10.52
C GLU A 576 -7.06 -15.42 10.60
N GLN A 577 -8.33 -15.87 10.63
CA GLN A 577 -8.68 -17.30 10.65
C GLN A 577 -8.20 -18.01 9.37
N LEU A 578 -8.40 -17.39 8.20
CA LEU A 578 -7.94 -17.94 6.91
C LEU A 578 -6.40 -17.93 6.78
N ALA A 579 -5.75 -16.91 7.31
CA ALA A 579 -4.29 -16.84 7.38
C ALA A 579 -3.72 -17.95 8.27
N ASP A 580 -4.33 -18.22 9.41
CA ASP A 580 -3.91 -19.30 10.31
C ASP A 580 -4.06 -20.68 9.65
N ASP A 581 -5.11 -20.90 8.84
CA ASP A 581 -5.24 -22.12 8.03
C ASP A 581 -4.12 -22.20 6.99
N LEU A 582 -3.80 -21.09 6.30
CA LEU A 582 -2.73 -21.03 5.33
C LEU A 582 -1.36 -21.34 5.95
N PHE A 583 -1.03 -20.73 7.11
CA PHE A 583 0.22 -21.02 7.83
C PHE A 583 0.28 -22.48 8.30
N ARG A 584 -0.85 -23.06 8.74
CA ARG A 584 -0.94 -24.47 9.13
C ARG A 584 -0.66 -25.40 7.94
N ARG A 585 -1.21 -25.11 6.74
CA ARG A 585 -0.96 -25.87 5.50
C ARG A 585 0.49 -25.80 5.07
N LEU A 586 1.16 -24.66 5.30
CA LEU A 586 2.56 -24.43 4.95
C LEU A 586 3.56 -24.80 6.05
N HIS A 587 3.08 -25.18 7.22
CA HIS A 587 3.93 -25.69 8.28
C HIS A 587 4.71 -26.92 7.77
N ASP A 588 6.02 -26.93 7.98
CA ASP A 588 6.93 -27.98 7.52
C ASP A 588 7.06 -28.15 5.98
N VAL A 589 6.62 -27.15 5.19
CA VAL A 589 6.95 -27.10 3.76
C VAL A 589 8.29 -26.41 3.59
N PRO A 590 9.36 -27.16 3.21
CA PRO A 590 10.67 -26.53 3.04
C PRO A 590 10.68 -25.59 1.83
N LEU A 591 11.58 -24.63 1.83
CA LEU A 591 11.89 -23.70 0.74
C LEU A 591 10.80 -22.65 0.45
N VAL A 592 9.52 -22.95 0.57
CA VAL A 592 8.44 -21.97 0.36
C VAL A 592 8.35 -21.05 1.57
N ASP A 593 8.41 -19.74 1.31
CA ASP A 593 8.19 -18.73 2.34
C ASP A 593 6.70 -18.57 2.63
N ALA A 594 6.25 -19.00 3.81
CA ALA A 594 4.85 -18.87 4.24
C ALA A 594 4.36 -17.41 4.28
N TYR A 595 5.25 -16.45 4.51
CA TYR A 595 4.90 -15.02 4.47
C TYR A 595 4.67 -14.51 3.03
N ALA A 596 5.36 -15.07 2.04
CA ALA A 596 5.06 -14.80 0.63
C ALA A 596 3.66 -15.32 0.26
N ALA A 597 3.28 -16.51 0.72
CA ALA A 597 1.93 -17.02 0.56
C ALA A 597 0.88 -16.14 1.27
N TYR A 598 1.20 -15.67 2.47
CA TYR A 598 0.34 -14.72 3.19
C TYR A 598 0.14 -13.41 2.42
N GLN A 599 1.17 -12.89 1.76
CA GLN A 599 1.01 -11.70 0.90
C GLN A 599 0.06 -11.96 -0.28
N VAL A 600 0.18 -13.12 -0.93
CA VAL A 600 -0.76 -13.52 -2.00
C VAL A 600 -2.20 -13.54 -1.48
N PHE A 601 -2.41 -14.09 -0.28
CA PHE A 601 -3.73 -14.11 0.35
C PHE A 601 -4.26 -12.69 0.63
N VAL A 602 -3.47 -11.82 1.25
CA VAL A 602 -3.88 -10.44 1.60
C VAL A 602 -4.20 -9.62 0.35
N ASP A 603 -3.42 -9.78 -0.73
CA ASP A 603 -3.69 -9.12 -2.01
C ASP A 603 -5.03 -9.56 -2.63
N GLY A 604 -5.38 -10.83 -2.47
CA GLY A 604 -6.69 -11.38 -2.90
C GLY A 604 -7.84 -10.92 -2.00
N TRP A 605 -7.60 -10.90 -0.69
CA TRP A 605 -8.61 -10.53 0.31
C TRP A 605 -9.24 -9.15 0.09
N LYS A 606 -8.47 -8.20 -0.38
CA LYS A 606 -8.98 -6.86 -0.66
C LYS A 606 -10.16 -6.84 -1.62
N THR A 607 -10.11 -7.66 -2.68
CA THR A 607 -11.24 -7.79 -3.62
C THR A 607 -12.41 -8.52 -2.99
N ILE A 608 -12.12 -9.54 -2.19
CA ILE A 608 -13.14 -10.34 -1.50
C ILE A 608 -13.88 -9.49 -0.47
N SER A 609 -13.17 -8.72 0.35
CA SER A 609 -13.77 -7.87 1.38
C SER A 609 -14.68 -6.78 0.79
N ASP A 610 -14.25 -6.10 -0.29
CA ASP A 610 -15.06 -5.06 -0.94
C ASP A 610 -16.39 -5.65 -1.48
N ASP A 611 -16.35 -6.86 -2.03
CA ASP A 611 -17.53 -7.56 -2.52
C ASP A 611 -18.41 -8.09 -1.37
N LEU A 612 -17.81 -8.63 -0.30
CA LEU A 612 -18.55 -9.11 0.89
C LEU A 612 -19.28 -7.95 1.58
N GLU A 613 -18.66 -6.77 1.71
CA GLU A 613 -19.32 -5.57 2.19
C GLU A 613 -20.59 -5.26 1.38
N THR A 614 -20.49 -5.34 0.05
CA THR A 614 -21.65 -5.15 -0.84
C THR A 614 -22.72 -6.21 -0.63
N LEU A 615 -22.31 -7.48 -0.49
CA LEU A 615 -23.26 -8.60 -0.25
C LEU A 615 -23.97 -8.49 1.09
N HIS A 616 -23.28 -8.05 2.13
CA HIS A 616 -23.89 -7.86 3.46
C HIS A 616 -24.95 -6.74 3.45
N ASN A 617 -24.70 -5.68 2.69
CA ASN A 617 -25.60 -4.52 2.64
C ASN A 617 -26.78 -4.74 1.72
N GLU A 618 -26.57 -5.35 0.54
CA GLU A 618 -27.55 -5.44 -0.52
C GLU A 618 -28.15 -6.86 -0.69
N GLY A 619 -27.63 -7.85 0.04
CA GLY A 619 -28.00 -9.26 -0.10
C GLY A 619 -27.31 -9.95 -1.29
N PHE A 620 -27.48 -11.28 -1.37
CA PHE A 620 -26.82 -12.12 -2.38
C PHE A 620 -27.21 -11.75 -3.83
N ASP A 621 -28.42 -11.20 -4.01
CA ASP A 621 -28.90 -10.77 -5.32
C ASP A 621 -28.11 -9.59 -5.90
N ALA A 622 -27.26 -8.90 -5.10
CA ALA A 622 -26.35 -7.89 -5.60
C ALA A 622 -25.39 -8.43 -6.67
N VAL A 623 -25.06 -9.74 -6.64
CA VAL A 623 -24.24 -10.38 -7.68
C VAL A 623 -24.91 -10.36 -9.04
N ARG A 624 -26.25 -10.35 -9.10
CA ARG A 624 -27.06 -10.34 -10.33
C ARG A 624 -27.35 -8.92 -10.85
N LYS A 625 -26.81 -7.89 -10.22
CA LYS A 625 -27.03 -6.49 -10.64
C LYS A 625 -26.01 -6.03 -11.66
N VAL A 626 -26.45 -5.13 -12.52
CA VAL A 626 -25.60 -4.39 -13.47
C VAL A 626 -25.78 -2.90 -13.30
N ASP A 627 -24.69 -2.16 -13.39
CA ASP A 627 -24.64 -0.70 -13.27
C ASP A 627 -24.42 -0.07 -14.65
N ALA A 628 -24.94 1.14 -14.83
CA ALA A 628 -24.56 1.97 -15.97
C ALA A 628 -23.07 2.36 -15.87
N ASN A 629 -22.28 2.08 -16.90
CA ASN A 629 -20.90 2.52 -16.95
C ASN A 629 -20.85 4.01 -17.35
N MET A 630 -20.62 4.90 -16.39
CA MET A 630 -20.58 6.34 -16.62
C MET A 630 -19.16 6.80 -16.96
N THR A 631 -19.00 7.49 -18.10
CA THR A 631 -17.72 8.05 -18.54
C THR A 631 -17.84 9.55 -18.81
N VAL A 632 -16.77 10.30 -18.52
CA VAL A 632 -16.73 11.74 -18.79
C VAL A 632 -16.23 11.97 -20.21
N LYS A 633 -17.10 12.51 -21.08
CA LYS A 633 -16.74 12.88 -22.46
C LYS A 633 -16.80 14.39 -22.66
N LYS A 634 -15.82 14.96 -23.38
CA LYS A 634 -15.85 16.39 -23.76
C LYS A 634 -16.89 16.64 -24.84
N LYS A 635 -17.96 17.35 -24.52
CA LYS A 635 -18.99 17.78 -25.47
C LYS A 635 -19.07 19.31 -25.49
N GLY A 636 -18.70 19.92 -26.62
CA GLY A 636 -18.70 21.40 -26.76
C GLY A 636 -17.74 22.12 -25.79
N GLY A 637 -16.62 21.49 -25.41
CA GLY A 637 -15.63 22.06 -24.47
C GLY A 637 -16.00 21.94 -22.98
N LYS A 638 -17.10 21.29 -22.65
CA LYS A 638 -17.53 20.95 -21.28
C LYS A 638 -17.42 19.44 -21.07
N ASP A 639 -16.97 19.06 -19.87
CA ASP A 639 -17.00 17.68 -19.43
C ASP A 639 -18.46 17.30 -19.12
N VAL A 640 -18.96 16.25 -19.77
CA VAL A 640 -20.34 15.76 -19.60
C VAL A 640 -20.24 14.26 -19.29
N GLU A 641 -20.86 13.83 -18.21
CA GLU A 641 -21.03 12.40 -17.92
C GLU A 641 -22.03 11.80 -18.90
N VAL A 642 -21.61 10.73 -19.55
CA VAL A 642 -22.45 9.95 -20.48
C VAL A 642 -22.30 8.48 -20.13
N GLN A 643 -23.40 7.75 -20.28
CA GLN A 643 -23.34 6.30 -20.17
C GLN A 643 -22.58 5.74 -21.39
N ASP A 644 -21.60 4.91 -21.12
CA ASP A 644 -20.76 4.21 -22.11
C ASP A 644 -20.80 2.71 -21.81
N GLY A 645 -21.94 2.09 -22.08
CA GLY A 645 -22.20 0.68 -21.81
C GLY A 645 -22.61 0.37 -20.37
N TRP A 646 -22.40 -0.89 -19.99
CA TRP A 646 -22.76 -1.48 -18.71
C TRP A 646 -21.56 -2.10 -18.02
N ARG A 647 -21.64 -2.24 -16.70
CA ARG A 647 -20.67 -3.00 -15.90
C ARG A 647 -21.42 -3.85 -14.88
N GLY A 648 -20.90 -5.00 -14.57
CA GLY A 648 -21.46 -5.79 -13.46
C GLY A 648 -21.22 -5.08 -12.11
N HIS A 649 -22.19 -5.17 -11.24
CA HIS A 649 -22.10 -4.59 -9.90
C HIS A 649 -20.98 -5.25 -9.08
N ILE A 650 -20.96 -6.58 -9.07
CA ILE A 650 -19.92 -7.41 -8.45
C ILE A 650 -19.13 -8.17 -9.49
N LEU A 651 -19.78 -8.84 -10.46
CA LEU A 651 -19.12 -9.71 -11.43
C LEU A 651 -18.58 -8.92 -12.64
N PRO A 652 -17.27 -8.98 -12.94
CA PRO A 652 -16.73 -8.38 -14.17
C PRO A 652 -17.32 -9.02 -15.42
N PHE A 653 -17.74 -8.23 -16.40
CA PHE A 653 -18.30 -8.72 -17.68
C PHE A 653 -17.37 -9.73 -18.34
N LYS A 654 -16.08 -9.44 -18.40
CA LYS A 654 -15.08 -10.32 -18.98
C LYS A 654 -15.11 -11.73 -18.38
N LEU A 655 -15.21 -11.84 -17.05
CA LEU A 655 -15.29 -13.13 -16.38
C LEU A 655 -16.54 -13.92 -16.81
N VAL A 656 -17.70 -13.25 -16.84
CA VAL A 656 -18.96 -13.87 -17.25
C VAL A 656 -18.90 -14.34 -18.71
N GLN A 657 -18.35 -13.51 -19.58
CA GLN A 657 -18.15 -13.83 -21.00
C GLN A 657 -17.23 -15.04 -21.19
N GLU A 658 -16.09 -15.06 -20.51
CA GLU A 658 -15.11 -16.16 -20.58
C GLU A 658 -15.68 -17.50 -20.07
N ARG A 659 -16.59 -17.47 -19.09
CA ARG A 659 -17.14 -18.68 -18.47
C ARG A 659 -18.43 -19.17 -19.12
N LEU A 660 -19.32 -18.26 -19.48
CA LEU A 660 -20.70 -18.62 -19.92
C LEU A 660 -20.98 -18.29 -21.39
N MET A 661 -20.13 -17.51 -22.06
CA MET A 661 -20.40 -17.02 -23.44
C MET A 661 -19.25 -17.35 -24.38
N THR A 662 -18.65 -18.50 -24.24
CA THR A 662 -17.47 -18.94 -25.03
C THR A 662 -17.76 -19.02 -26.52
N ALA A 663 -19.01 -19.32 -26.94
CA ALA A 663 -19.39 -19.34 -28.35
C ALA A 663 -19.41 -17.94 -28.98
N ASP A 664 -19.93 -16.94 -28.24
CA ASP A 664 -19.96 -15.55 -28.71
C ASP A 664 -18.52 -14.97 -28.78
N LEU A 665 -17.67 -15.28 -27.84
CA LEU A 665 -16.24 -14.91 -27.88
C LEU A 665 -15.51 -15.57 -29.05
N ALA A 666 -15.76 -16.85 -29.32
CA ALA A 666 -15.15 -17.57 -30.43
C ALA A 666 -15.53 -16.99 -31.79
N GLU A 667 -16.77 -16.45 -31.95
CA GLU A 667 -17.20 -15.76 -33.15
C GLU A 667 -16.45 -14.42 -33.33
N ILE A 668 -16.29 -13.65 -32.27
CA ILE A 668 -15.50 -12.40 -32.29
C ILE A 668 -14.03 -12.70 -32.61
N ASP A 669 -13.43 -13.68 -31.97
CA ASP A 669 -12.05 -14.10 -32.24
C ASP A 669 -11.84 -14.57 -33.69
N ALA A 670 -12.85 -15.21 -34.28
CA ALA A 670 -12.78 -15.60 -35.68
C ALA A 670 -12.78 -14.37 -36.62
N GLN A 671 -13.59 -13.35 -36.32
CA GLN A 671 -13.59 -12.10 -37.09
C GLN A 671 -12.29 -11.29 -36.88
N GLU A 672 -11.73 -11.27 -35.69
CA GLU A 672 -10.44 -10.62 -35.40
C GLU A 672 -9.27 -11.31 -36.11
N ARG A 673 -9.27 -12.64 -36.15
CA ARG A 673 -8.30 -13.41 -36.96
C ARG A 673 -8.43 -13.05 -38.44
N ARG A 674 -9.65 -13.02 -38.97
CA ARG A 674 -9.87 -12.63 -40.36
C ARG A 674 -9.40 -11.20 -40.66
N LEU A 675 -9.62 -10.27 -39.71
CA LEU A 675 -9.12 -8.90 -39.82
C LEU A 675 -7.60 -8.84 -39.89
N ASN A 676 -6.91 -9.64 -39.09
CA ASN A 676 -5.45 -9.71 -39.12
C ASN A 676 -4.93 -10.38 -40.43
N GLU A 677 -5.59 -11.42 -40.93
CA GLU A 677 -5.28 -12.02 -42.22
C GLU A 677 -5.41 -11.00 -43.35
N ILE A 678 -6.51 -10.23 -43.37
CA ILE A 678 -6.71 -9.19 -44.38
C ILE A 678 -5.60 -8.14 -44.35
N ARG A 679 -5.16 -7.72 -43.14
CA ARG A 679 -4.06 -6.78 -43.03
C ARG A 679 -2.74 -7.36 -43.51
N GLN A 680 -2.48 -8.62 -43.23
CA GLN A 680 -1.32 -9.32 -43.78
C GLN A 680 -1.39 -9.44 -45.29
N GLU A 681 -2.54 -9.88 -45.87
CA GLU A 681 -2.74 -9.93 -47.28
C GLU A 681 -2.55 -8.55 -47.98
N LEU A 682 -2.98 -7.45 -47.33
CA LEU A 682 -2.75 -6.09 -47.84
C LEU A 682 -1.26 -5.72 -47.81
N ASN A 683 -0.52 -6.08 -46.75
CA ASN A 683 0.92 -5.85 -46.68
C ASN A 683 1.65 -6.69 -47.76
N ASP A 684 1.29 -7.96 -47.89
CA ASP A 684 1.90 -8.84 -48.91
C ASP A 684 1.66 -8.30 -50.33
N LEU A 685 0.47 -7.76 -50.60
CA LEU A 685 0.17 -7.09 -51.91
C LEU A 685 1.05 -5.85 -52.09
N LEU A 686 1.26 -5.06 -51.06
CA LEU A 686 2.05 -3.84 -51.11
C LEU A 686 3.54 -4.13 -51.31
N GLU A 687 4.08 -5.17 -50.63
CA GLU A 687 5.47 -5.59 -50.77
C GLU A 687 5.80 -6.06 -52.21
N ASN A 688 4.82 -6.62 -52.88
CA ASN A 688 4.96 -7.10 -54.28
C ASN A 688 4.72 -6.02 -55.37
N VAL A 689 4.48 -4.75 -54.97
CA VAL A 689 4.35 -3.62 -55.91
C VAL A 689 5.76 -3.18 -56.36
N ASP A 690 5.92 -3.02 -57.69
CA ASP A 690 7.14 -2.50 -58.29
C ASP A 690 7.44 -1.05 -57.79
N GLU A 691 8.70 -0.70 -57.67
CA GLU A 691 9.14 0.62 -57.17
C GLU A 691 8.60 1.79 -57.99
N ASP A 692 8.42 1.60 -59.30
CA ASP A 692 7.85 2.62 -60.20
C ASP A 692 6.37 2.87 -59.88
N ASP A 693 5.61 1.88 -59.47
CA ASP A 693 4.19 1.93 -59.15
C ASP A 693 3.91 2.41 -57.70
N LYS A 694 4.90 2.35 -56.84
CA LYS A 694 4.80 2.90 -55.47
C LYS A 694 4.60 4.42 -55.41
N SER A 695 4.91 5.11 -56.50
CA SER A 695 4.64 6.56 -56.66
C SER A 695 3.18 6.89 -56.96
N SER A 696 2.30 5.90 -57.06
CA SER A 696 0.86 6.08 -57.36
C SER A 696 0.10 6.70 -56.19
N ASP A 697 -0.87 7.58 -56.42
CA ASP A 697 -1.78 8.14 -55.41
C ASP A 697 -2.48 7.08 -54.55
N ALA A 698 -2.55 5.83 -55.03
CA ALA A 698 -3.16 4.70 -54.31
C ALA A 698 -2.27 4.17 -53.14
N ILE A 699 -1.01 4.61 -53.07
CA ILE A 699 -0.06 4.27 -52.01
C ILE A 699 0.34 5.59 -51.32
N ASN A 700 0.54 5.57 -50.00
CA ASN A 700 0.92 6.77 -49.27
C ASN A 700 2.38 7.22 -49.60
N GLU A 701 2.72 8.45 -49.24
CA GLU A 701 4.03 9.04 -49.53
C GLU A 701 5.21 8.23 -48.96
N ASP A 702 5.01 7.51 -47.84
CA ASP A 702 6.01 6.67 -47.21
C ASP A 702 6.15 5.30 -47.91
N GLY A 703 5.26 4.93 -48.78
CA GLY A 703 5.27 3.67 -49.56
C GLY A 703 4.89 2.42 -48.73
N ASP A 704 4.34 2.61 -47.51
CA ASP A 704 4.08 1.55 -46.54
C ASP A 704 2.60 1.23 -46.29
N ALA A 705 1.67 1.93 -46.97
CA ALA A 705 0.23 1.66 -46.86
C ALA A 705 -0.56 2.06 -48.12
N PHE A 706 -1.58 1.28 -48.42
CA PHE A 706 -2.59 1.67 -49.41
C PHE A 706 -3.47 2.81 -48.88
N VAL A 707 -3.79 3.81 -49.72
CA VAL A 707 -4.71 4.90 -49.41
C VAL A 707 -6.13 4.49 -49.80
N PRO A 708 -7.03 4.15 -48.85
CA PRO A 708 -8.31 3.50 -49.15
C PRO A 708 -9.20 4.27 -50.12
N ALA A 709 -9.20 5.61 -50.05
CA ALA A 709 -10.00 6.47 -50.90
C ALA A 709 -9.49 6.45 -52.36
N GLU A 710 -8.18 6.51 -52.57
CA GLU A 710 -7.55 6.53 -53.89
C GLU A 710 -7.51 5.14 -54.49
N VAL A 711 -7.30 4.05 -53.70
CA VAL A 711 -7.46 2.65 -54.16
C VAL A 711 -8.86 2.43 -54.71
N LYS A 712 -9.90 2.89 -53.98
CA LYS A 712 -11.29 2.75 -54.44
C LYS A 712 -11.57 3.52 -55.73
N LYS A 713 -11.01 4.70 -55.88
CA LYS A 713 -11.14 5.53 -57.11
C LYS A 713 -10.42 4.88 -58.29
N ALA A 714 -9.21 4.38 -58.11
CA ALA A 714 -8.42 3.67 -59.11
C ALA A 714 -9.11 2.36 -59.54
N ALA A 715 -9.55 1.53 -58.59
CA ALA A 715 -10.26 0.30 -58.87
C ALA A 715 -11.56 0.53 -59.68
N LYS A 716 -12.29 1.63 -59.39
CA LYS A 716 -13.47 2.02 -60.18
C LYS A 716 -13.12 2.43 -61.60
N SER A 717 -11.97 3.06 -61.83
CA SER A 717 -11.46 3.45 -63.16
C SER A 717 -11.03 2.22 -64.00
N ILE A 718 -10.35 1.27 -63.36
CA ILE A 718 -9.86 0.02 -63.94
C ILE A 718 -11.04 -0.86 -64.42
N GLY A 719 -12.12 -0.90 -63.63
CA GLY A 719 -13.33 -1.65 -63.96
C GLY A 719 -13.15 -3.17 -63.93
N LYS A 720 -13.72 -3.93 -64.87
CA LYS A 720 -13.72 -5.41 -64.88
C LYS A 720 -12.54 -6.07 -65.62
N HIS A 721 -11.71 -5.29 -66.26
CA HIS A 721 -10.59 -5.79 -67.07
C HIS A 721 -9.29 -5.07 -66.68
N PRO A 722 -8.56 -5.57 -65.69
CA PRO A 722 -7.26 -5.03 -65.33
C PRO A 722 -6.23 -5.34 -66.41
N ASP A 723 -5.57 -4.30 -66.94
CA ASP A 723 -4.60 -4.44 -68.04
C ASP A 723 -3.17 -4.73 -67.52
N THR A 724 -2.80 -4.24 -66.36
CA THR A 724 -1.48 -4.39 -65.77
C THR A 724 -1.48 -5.24 -64.49
N GLU A 725 -0.32 -5.66 -64.04
CA GLU A 725 -0.16 -6.36 -62.74
C GLU A 725 -0.52 -5.44 -61.56
N PHE A 726 -0.13 -4.17 -61.64
CA PHE A 726 -0.53 -3.16 -60.67
C PHE A 726 -2.05 -2.96 -60.64
N ASP A 727 -2.76 -2.95 -61.79
CA ASP A 727 -4.22 -2.88 -61.83
C ASP A 727 -4.86 -4.04 -61.06
N ARG A 728 -4.31 -5.27 -61.19
CA ARG A 728 -4.79 -6.45 -60.42
C ARG A 728 -4.56 -6.30 -58.97
N THR A 729 -3.42 -5.75 -58.56
CA THR A 729 -3.07 -5.46 -57.16
C THR A 729 -4.04 -4.41 -56.58
N ILE A 730 -4.35 -3.34 -57.30
CA ILE A 730 -5.32 -2.32 -56.86
C ILE A 730 -6.74 -2.90 -56.72
N VAL A 731 -7.19 -3.75 -57.64
CA VAL A 731 -8.51 -4.40 -57.54
C VAL A 731 -8.53 -5.37 -56.34
N ALA A 732 -7.46 -6.13 -56.11
CA ALA A 732 -7.35 -7.01 -54.97
C ALA A 732 -7.32 -6.22 -53.66
N ALA A 733 -6.51 -5.17 -53.59
CA ALA A 733 -6.44 -4.27 -52.43
C ALA A 733 -7.80 -3.62 -52.13
N ASN A 734 -8.54 -3.14 -53.15
CA ASN A 734 -9.86 -2.57 -52.92
C ASN A 734 -10.84 -3.60 -52.32
N ARG A 735 -10.81 -4.87 -52.80
CA ARG A 735 -11.65 -5.93 -52.23
C ARG A 735 -11.34 -6.18 -50.76
N LEU A 736 -10.05 -6.26 -50.43
CA LEU A 736 -9.58 -6.48 -49.05
C LEU A 736 -9.93 -5.29 -48.14
N ILE A 737 -9.80 -4.05 -48.62
CA ILE A 737 -10.16 -2.83 -47.85
C ILE A 737 -11.69 -2.77 -47.62
N ASP A 738 -12.52 -3.12 -48.59
CA ASP A 738 -13.98 -3.18 -48.40
C ASP A 738 -14.35 -4.35 -47.42
N GLU A 739 -13.64 -5.49 -47.49
CA GLU A 739 -13.79 -6.60 -46.57
C GLU A 739 -13.34 -6.19 -45.16
N GLU A 740 -12.19 -5.53 -45.01
CA GLU A 740 -11.69 -4.99 -43.73
C GLU A 740 -12.72 -4.09 -43.05
N LYS A 741 -13.32 -3.18 -43.83
CA LYS A 741 -14.37 -2.29 -43.33
C LYS A 741 -15.60 -3.07 -42.86
N THR A 742 -15.97 -4.10 -43.55
CA THR A 742 -17.12 -4.95 -43.20
C THR A 742 -16.83 -5.74 -41.95
N VAL A 743 -15.66 -6.39 -41.87
CA VAL A 743 -15.23 -7.17 -40.69
C VAL A 743 -15.13 -6.28 -39.48
N LYS A 744 -14.53 -5.08 -39.58
CA LYS A 744 -14.48 -4.10 -38.45
C LYS A 744 -15.88 -3.70 -37.97
N LYS A 745 -16.84 -3.52 -38.90
CA LYS A 745 -18.22 -3.23 -38.55
C LYS A 745 -18.88 -4.41 -37.83
N THR A 746 -18.69 -5.63 -38.35
CA THR A 746 -19.19 -6.86 -37.71
C THR A 746 -18.62 -7.05 -36.30
N ILE A 747 -17.31 -6.88 -36.11
CA ILE A 747 -16.68 -6.95 -34.77
C ILE A 747 -17.32 -5.94 -33.82
N LYS A 748 -17.53 -4.71 -34.25
CA LYS A 748 -18.17 -3.69 -33.41
C LYS A 748 -19.62 -4.06 -33.03
N GLU A 749 -20.39 -4.60 -33.98
CA GLU A 749 -21.77 -5.03 -33.73
C GLU A 749 -21.83 -6.25 -32.82
N LEU A 750 -20.92 -7.23 -32.99
CA LEU A 750 -20.82 -8.40 -32.13
C LEU A 750 -20.40 -8.01 -30.71
N ASN A 751 -19.43 -7.11 -30.54
CA ASN A 751 -19.04 -6.63 -29.21
C ASN A 751 -20.18 -5.90 -28.49
N ALA A 752 -20.94 -5.05 -29.19
CA ALA A 752 -22.10 -4.38 -28.60
C ALA A 752 -23.20 -5.38 -28.23
N ALA A 753 -23.48 -6.36 -29.08
CA ALA A 753 -24.45 -7.41 -28.79
C ALA A 753 -23.98 -8.31 -27.61
N LEU A 754 -22.67 -8.60 -27.51
CA LEU A 754 -22.09 -9.35 -26.44
C LEU A 754 -22.26 -8.60 -25.09
N GLU A 755 -22.04 -7.28 -25.07
CA GLU A 755 -22.19 -6.45 -23.88
C GLU A 755 -23.64 -6.47 -23.36
N ASP A 756 -24.64 -6.23 -24.24
CA ASP A 756 -26.07 -6.26 -23.88
C ASP A 756 -26.50 -7.67 -23.41
N LYS A 757 -26.00 -8.71 -24.09
CA LYS A 757 -26.30 -10.10 -23.73
C LYS A 757 -25.66 -10.46 -22.39
N THR A 758 -24.45 -9.95 -22.12
CA THR A 758 -23.76 -10.17 -20.82
C THR A 758 -24.55 -9.56 -19.67
N ALA A 759 -25.06 -8.34 -19.83
CA ALA A 759 -25.93 -7.73 -18.82
C ALA A 759 -27.15 -8.61 -18.52
N THR A 760 -27.84 -9.09 -19.56
CA THR A 760 -28.99 -9.99 -19.41
C THR A 760 -28.62 -11.32 -18.77
N VAL A 761 -27.46 -11.90 -19.08
CA VAL A 761 -26.98 -13.14 -18.45
C VAL A 761 -26.74 -12.94 -16.98
N ILE A 762 -26.12 -11.84 -16.57
CA ILE A 762 -25.86 -11.51 -15.16
C ILE A 762 -27.18 -11.42 -14.37
N GLU A 763 -28.19 -10.73 -14.89
CA GLU A 763 -29.49 -10.56 -14.26
C GLU A 763 -30.28 -11.87 -14.07
N HIS A 764 -29.93 -12.93 -14.85
CA HIS A 764 -30.63 -14.22 -14.84
C HIS A 764 -29.76 -15.40 -14.38
N LEU A 765 -28.63 -15.15 -13.71
CA LEU A 765 -27.78 -16.21 -13.17
C LEU A 765 -28.54 -17.09 -12.17
N THR A 766 -28.35 -18.42 -12.25
CA THR A 766 -28.75 -19.32 -11.17
C THR A 766 -27.85 -19.22 -9.96
N ASP A 767 -28.28 -19.69 -8.80
CA ASP A 767 -27.46 -19.71 -7.58
C ASP A 767 -26.15 -20.47 -7.79
N GLU A 768 -26.19 -21.60 -8.49
CA GLU A 768 -25.01 -22.40 -8.83
C GLU A 768 -24.04 -21.64 -9.73
N GLN A 769 -24.53 -20.98 -10.76
CA GLN A 769 -23.71 -20.14 -11.66
C GLN A 769 -23.10 -18.93 -10.91
N THR A 770 -23.87 -18.34 -10.02
CA THR A 770 -23.42 -17.23 -9.16
C THR A 770 -22.28 -17.67 -8.26
N ALA A 771 -22.44 -18.80 -7.56
CA ALA A 771 -21.38 -19.34 -6.69
C ALA A 771 -20.11 -19.73 -7.48
N GLU A 772 -20.27 -20.33 -8.66
CA GLU A 772 -19.15 -20.68 -9.54
C GLU A 772 -18.37 -19.41 -10.00
N LEU A 773 -19.12 -18.37 -10.42
CA LEU A 773 -18.48 -17.11 -10.86
C LEU A 773 -17.81 -16.35 -9.71
N LEU A 774 -18.39 -16.37 -8.50
CA LEU A 774 -17.73 -15.83 -7.31
C LEU A 774 -16.46 -16.64 -6.97
N SER A 775 -16.52 -17.97 -7.04
CA SER A 775 -15.35 -18.83 -6.86
C SER A 775 -14.26 -18.51 -7.91
N ALA A 776 -14.66 -18.32 -9.16
CA ALA A 776 -13.73 -17.94 -10.24
C ALA A 776 -13.13 -16.54 -10.04
N LYS A 777 -13.87 -15.61 -9.42
CA LYS A 777 -13.37 -14.25 -9.12
C LYS A 777 -12.47 -14.22 -7.88
N TRP A 778 -12.86 -14.91 -6.80
CA TRP A 778 -12.21 -14.77 -5.50
C TRP A 778 -11.15 -15.85 -5.24
N VAL A 779 -11.51 -17.11 -5.50
CA VAL A 779 -10.77 -18.29 -5.03
C VAL A 779 -9.75 -18.79 -6.05
N GLU A 780 -10.14 -18.92 -7.31
CA GLU A 780 -9.25 -19.47 -8.35
C GLU A 780 -7.98 -18.63 -8.56
N PRO A 781 -8.02 -17.27 -8.62
CA PRO A 781 -6.81 -16.48 -8.76
C PRO A 781 -5.88 -16.61 -7.56
N LEU A 782 -6.45 -16.73 -6.36
CA LEU A 782 -5.70 -16.94 -5.13
C LEU A 782 -5.00 -18.31 -5.14
N GLN A 783 -5.75 -19.39 -5.41
CA GLN A 783 -5.21 -20.75 -5.49
C GLN A 783 -4.13 -20.85 -6.57
N SER A 784 -4.39 -20.33 -7.77
CA SER A 784 -3.42 -20.35 -8.87
C SER A 784 -2.09 -19.68 -8.49
N LYS A 785 -2.14 -18.52 -7.84
CA LYS A 785 -0.93 -17.83 -7.37
C LYS A 785 -0.21 -18.63 -6.27
N LEU A 786 -0.92 -19.21 -5.33
CA LEU A 786 -0.31 -20.06 -4.29
C LEU A 786 0.38 -21.28 -4.91
N GLU A 787 -0.22 -21.92 -5.92
CA GLU A 787 0.34 -23.07 -6.62
C GLU A 787 1.62 -22.75 -7.41
N THR A 788 1.88 -21.47 -7.74
CA THR A 788 3.12 -21.05 -8.41
C THR A 788 4.31 -20.85 -7.46
N LEU A 789 4.12 -20.81 -6.15
CA LEU A 789 5.20 -20.52 -5.20
C LEU A 789 6.35 -21.54 -5.24
N PRO A 790 6.12 -22.86 -5.32
CA PRO A 790 7.22 -23.83 -5.50
C PRO A 790 8.00 -23.59 -6.80
N THR A 791 7.29 -23.25 -7.88
CA THR A 791 7.94 -22.97 -9.19
C THR A 791 8.88 -21.78 -9.09
N ALA A 792 8.48 -20.71 -8.39
CA ALA A 792 9.33 -19.53 -8.18
C ALA A 792 10.62 -19.88 -7.41
N VAL A 793 10.54 -20.76 -6.43
CA VAL A 793 11.71 -21.28 -5.69
C VAL A 793 12.64 -22.10 -6.60
N LEU A 794 12.08 -22.93 -7.47
CA LEU A 794 12.85 -23.73 -8.42
C LEU A 794 13.51 -22.87 -9.51
N ASP A 795 12.79 -21.88 -10.01
CA ASP A 795 13.34 -20.90 -10.97
C ASP A 795 14.47 -20.06 -10.34
N GLU A 796 14.38 -19.74 -9.04
CA GLU A 796 15.48 -19.10 -8.29
C GLU A 796 16.72 -20.01 -8.23
N LEU A 797 16.53 -21.31 -7.98
CA LEU A 797 17.63 -22.28 -8.01
C LEU A 797 18.26 -22.37 -9.40
N VAL A 798 17.44 -22.48 -10.45
CA VAL A 798 17.90 -22.49 -11.85
C VAL A 798 18.74 -21.26 -12.15
N ALA A 799 18.25 -20.08 -11.79
CA ALA A 799 18.96 -18.81 -11.99
C ALA A 799 20.30 -18.77 -11.26
N LYS A 800 20.34 -19.24 -9.99
CA LYS A 800 21.58 -19.29 -9.20
C LYS A 800 22.61 -20.25 -9.79
N VAL A 801 22.19 -21.43 -10.20
CA VAL A 801 23.10 -22.40 -10.81
C VAL A 801 23.65 -21.92 -12.16
N THR A 802 22.77 -21.29 -12.98
CA THR A 802 23.19 -20.70 -14.26
C THR A 802 24.16 -19.54 -14.03
N ALA A 803 23.91 -18.67 -13.08
CA ALA A 803 24.80 -17.55 -12.74
C ALA A 803 26.19 -18.05 -12.25
N LEU A 804 26.23 -19.15 -11.47
CA LEU A 804 27.49 -19.76 -11.06
C LEU A 804 28.28 -20.33 -12.24
N ASP A 805 27.64 -20.96 -13.20
CA ASP A 805 28.26 -21.46 -14.41
C ASP A 805 28.82 -20.33 -15.28
N GLU A 806 28.00 -19.30 -15.52
CA GLU A 806 28.39 -18.11 -16.28
C GLU A 806 29.55 -17.34 -15.63
N LYS A 807 29.56 -17.23 -14.29
CA LYS A 807 30.59 -16.53 -13.52
C LYS A 807 32.00 -17.02 -13.83
N TYR A 808 32.19 -18.33 -14.04
CA TYR A 808 33.49 -18.96 -14.29
C TYR A 808 33.64 -19.52 -15.72
N ALA A 809 32.73 -19.15 -16.63
CA ALA A 809 32.72 -19.61 -18.01
C ALA A 809 33.93 -19.09 -18.80
N THR A 810 34.39 -17.86 -18.55
CA THR A 810 35.53 -17.24 -19.18
C THR A 810 36.76 -17.35 -18.27
N THR A 811 37.76 -18.12 -18.67
CA THR A 811 38.97 -18.31 -17.87
C THR A 811 40.03 -17.26 -18.20
N TYR A 812 41.01 -17.12 -17.32
CA TYR A 812 42.20 -16.30 -17.57
C TYR A 812 42.93 -16.76 -18.85
N ALA A 813 43.01 -18.08 -19.10
CA ALA A 813 43.61 -18.62 -20.31
C ALA A 813 42.85 -18.23 -21.59
N ASP A 814 41.49 -18.16 -21.52
CA ASP A 814 40.67 -17.70 -22.65
C ASP A 814 40.91 -16.23 -22.95
N VAL A 815 40.97 -15.38 -21.90
CA VAL A 815 41.28 -13.94 -22.05
C VAL A 815 42.67 -13.71 -22.61
N CYS A 816 43.70 -14.47 -22.13
CA CYS A 816 45.05 -14.42 -22.70
C CYS A 816 45.06 -14.83 -24.16
N GLY A 817 44.30 -15.89 -24.51
CA GLY A 817 44.14 -16.32 -25.90
C GLY A 817 43.52 -15.24 -26.79
N GLN A 818 42.45 -14.59 -26.32
CA GLN A 818 41.78 -13.48 -27.04
C GLN A 818 42.72 -12.26 -27.23
N ILE A 819 43.49 -11.91 -26.20
CA ILE A 819 44.49 -10.84 -26.30
C ILE A 819 45.51 -11.20 -27.39
N HIS A 820 46.07 -12.44 -27.36
CA HIS A 820 47.04 -12.86 -28.32
C HIS A 820 46.47 -12.90 -29.76
N ASP A 821 45.24 -13.33 -29.94
CA ASP A 821 44.54 -13.30 -31.23
C ASP A 821 44.33 -11.87 -31.73
N ALA A 822 43.88 -10.94 -30.85
CA ALA A 822 43.76 -9.53 -31.17
C ALA A 822 45.10 -8.84 -31.52
N GLU A 823 46.17 -9.18 -30.78
CA GLU A 823 47.52 -8.69 -31.07
C GLU A 823 48.02 -9.19 -32.46
N ARG A 824 47.69 -10.43 -32.78
CA ARG A 824 48.02 -11.03 -34.10
C ARG A 824 47.24 -10.38 -35.23
N GLU A 825 45.96 -10.15 -35.02
CA GLU A 825 45.10 -9.45 -36.00
C GLU A 825 45.56 -8.00 -36.23
N LEU A 826 45.87 -7.27 -35.16
CA LEU A 826 46.43 -5.94 -35.23
C LEU A 826 47.79 -5.95 -35.97
N GLY A 827 48.67 -6.89 -35.68
CA GLY A 827 49.90 -7.11 -36.39
C GLY A 827 49.70 -7.31 -37.90
N SER A 828 48.68 -8.10 -38.27
CA SER A 828 48.32 -8.32 -39.68
C SER A 828 47.74 -7.09 -40.35
N MET A 829 47.00 -6.23 -39.62
CA MET A 829 46.51 -4.96 -40.14
C MET A 829 47.66 -3.96 -40.35
N LEU A 830 48.63 -3.93 -39.44
CA LEU A 830 49.85 -3.14 -39.60
C LEU A 830 50.68 -3.48 -40.83
N ASP A 831 50.67 -4.78 -41.29
CA ASP A 831 51.29 -5.22 -42.53
C ASP A 831 50.73 -4.61 -43.81
N GLN A 832 49.49 -4.12 -43.75
CA GLN A 832 48.80 -3.46 -44.87
C GLN A 832 49.09 -1.97 -44.98
N LEU A 833 49.74 -1.41 -43.98
CA LEU A 833 50.13 0.01 -43.99
C LEU A 833 51.40 0.21 -44.82
N THR A 834 51.42 1.32 -45.55
CA THR A 834 52.56 1.75 -46.33
C THR A 834 52.93 3.17 -45.93
N GLY A 835 54.20 3.45 -45.76
CA GLY A 835 54.70 4.77 -45.36
C GLY A 835 56.13 5.01 -45.85
N ASP A 836 56.75 6.10 -45.39
CA ASP A 836 58.16 6.37 -45.63
C ASP A 836 59.09 5.46 -44.79
N GLU A 837 60.40 5.63 -44.92
CA GLU A 837 61.38 4.78 -44.22
C GLU A 837 61.27 4.85 -42.68
N PHE A 838 60.86 6.03 -42.15
CA PHE A 838 60.67 6.25 -40.71
C PHE A 838 59.34 5.68 -40.22
N ASP A 839 58.27 5.81 -41.00
CA ASP A 839 56.95 5.19 -40.71
C ASP A 839 57.06 3.69 -40.66
N MET A 840 57.77 3.08 -41.64
CA MET A 840 57.93 1.63 -41.69
C MET A 840 58.82 1.09 -40.55
N ALA A 841 59.84 1.87 -40.12
CA ALA A 841 60.61 1.51 -38.94
C ALA A 841 59.75 1.58 -37.66
N GLY A 842 58.91 2.63 -37.52
CA GLY A 842 57.95 2.74 -36.39
C GLY A 842 56.91 1.60 -36.36
N ILE A 843 56.35 1.23 -37.53
CA ILE A 843 55.42 0.08 -37.67
C ILE A 843 56.08 -1.22 -37.27
N ALA A 844 57.39 -1.43 -37.71
CA ALA A 844 58.15 -2.62 -37.38
C ALA A 844 58.37 -2.76 -35.85
N GLU A 845 58.67 -1.63 -35.16
CA GLU A 845 58.89 -1.58 -33.72
C GLU A 845 57.57 -1.82 -32.97
N LEU A 846 56.44 -1.18 -33.44
CA LEU A 846 55.10 -1.42 -32.87
C LEU A 846 54.68 -2.90 -33.00
N LYS A 847 54.95 -3.53 -34.15
CA LYS A 847 54.69 -4.97 -34.33
C LYS A 847 55.56 -5.84 -33.40
N ALA A 848 56.80 -5.46 -33.16
CA ALA A 848 57.64 -6.18 -32.21
C ALA A 848 57.11 -6.09 -30.77
N LEU A 849 56.53 -4.92 -30.39
CA LEU A 849 55.88 -4.76 -29.09
C LEU A 849 54.60 -5.57 -28.97
N LEU A 850 53.81 -5.72 -30.04
CA LEU A 850 52.58 -6.55 -30.07
C LEU A 850 52.85 -8.03 -30.10
N GLY A 851 53.99 -8.46 -30.69
CA GLY A 851 54.43 -9.86 -30.71
C GLY A 851 55.28 -10.23 -29.51
N GLY A 852 55.21 -9.50 -28.39
CA GLY A 852 56.04 -9.62 -27.22
C GLY A 852 56.36 -11.07 -26.77
N GLU A 853 57.61 -11.38 -26.52
CA GLU A 853 58.07 -12.59 -25.84
C GLU A 853 57.50 -12.70 -24.41
#